data_f3714f48a3004c6757f5edfb1d0f1a40
#
_entry.id   f3714f48a3004c6757f5edfb1d0f1a40
#
_cell.length_a   1.000
_cell.length_b   1.000
_cell.length_c   1.000
_cell.angle_alpha   90.00
_cell.angle_beta   90.00
_cell.angle_gamma   90.00
#
_symmetry.space_group_name_H-M   'P 1'
#
loop_
_entity.id
_entity.type
_entity.pdbx_description
1 polymer ?
#
loop_
_entity_poly.entity_id
_entity_poly.type
_entity_poly.pdbx_seq_one_letter_code
_entity_poly.pdbx_strand_id
1 'polypeptide(L)'
;PYDSVTGERLEEAEEITVISATDAYVSAEERERVLSLLNAEVKKAPNAKAYERARAIAEDISEKTLQNQTFSGASFLAPLLNCTRTIFDLLDKNTLIIFDECKSLNDRMDGAYKEHCERVKSLISGGEAFSFSERQLLDPQTLIGGFKNYRCLALQTFTSSLAFFSPLKTYNFGSSPVPSYLNGLPQFVTDVKGWLANGYRILAFTGNVQRHEKLSSLLSDEYLPVYPVPDRAEALRGVALGTEELAHGLILHESKIVIIGSGDLYTKSVTKRIRKRRGDMFTAPEIGDFCVHEKHGVGKITGTQKIETTDGIKEYLSIEYKGGDVLYVPVEQMDILSKYVGESNPALSRIGGADFERVKERVKQSIKKLAFDLKELYAERTAKKGFCFPENTVMMEEFESAFVYEETPDQLTSIEEIKSDMCSEKVMDRLLCGDVGYGKTEVALRAVYLCVLGGKQAAIMCPSTVLSEQHFNTALERFKDFGVRVEALNRFKTPQKQQKILKELAEGNIDLIVGTHRLLSSDVKFYDLGLLVLDEEQRFGVEHKEKIKHVKKNVDCLTMTATPIPRTLHMSLAGIRDISTINNPPSKRLPVQTYVVEESETLIRDACIREISRGGQVFILYNRVESISSFAGRIAEIIPEGKICYAHGRMDRDTLENAVFSFYRGEKNVLVTTTIIENGIDLPNANTIIVIDADRLGISQLYQLRGRVGRGSRLASAYFTFKPSKVLTSDATERLKAIMRFTELGSGFKIAMRDLEIRGAGNVLGAEQHGHMDKVGYELYSKLLKEELTGDKQLSTELDIKATAYIPEAYVESSAGRLDCYKQIAEIRSVEDYKRVCLSIEDNYGPMPDEVLNLLIIAVLKSFASKFNVKKISVDGVEGALELSSVQALQDGRLSSALDKYAGRAKLSMAKAPLIIFSPRATPAKTMLDMTKFLKFALSFN
;
A
#
# COMPACT_ATOMS: atom_id res chain seq x y z
N PRO A 1 -1.66 45.06 -31.08
CA PRO A 1 -1.90 44.15 -29.93
C PRO A 1 -2.58 44.90 -28.80
N TYR A 2 -3.41 44.21 -28.07
CA TYR A 2 -4.13 44.69 -26.88
C TYR A 2 -3.71 43.81 -25.68
N ASP A 3 -3.67 44.44 -24.52
CA ASP A 3 -3.52 43.71 -23.29
C ASP A 3 -4.75 42.84 -23.04
N SER A 4 -4.55 41.53 -22.80
CA SER A 4 -5.65 40.57 -22.66
C SER A 4 -6.45 40.72 -21.38
N VAL A 5 -5.93 41.45 -20.39
CA VAL A 5 -6.56 41.64 -19.07
C VAL A 5 -7.24 43.02 -18.99
N THR A 6 -6.57 44.06 -19.47
CA THR A 6 -7.07 45.44 -19.38
C THR A 6 -7.82 45.89 -20.62
N GLY A 7 -7.60 45.27 -21.78
CA GLY A 7 -8.16 45.67 -23.08
C GLY A 7 -7.51 46.94 -23.66
N GLU A 8 -6.45 47.43 -23.06
CA GLU A 8 -5.73 48.62 -23.55
C GLU A 8 -4.88 48.28 -24.78
N ARG A 9 -4.83 49.27 -25.72
CA ARG A 9 -4.00 49.16 -26.93
C ARG A 9 -2.52 49.30 -26.54
N LEU A 10 -1.70 48.29 -26.85
CA LEU A 10 -0.28 48.28 -26.53
C LEU A 10 0.57 48.94 -27.63
N GLU A 11 0.44 48.47 -28.86
CA GLU A 11 1.24 48.96 -30.00
C GLU A 11 0.47 48.83 -31.31
N GLU A 12 0.91 49.56 -32.35
CA GLU A 12 0.49 49.33 -33.74
C GLU A 12 1.42 48.27 -34.37
N ALA A 13 0.83 47.22 -34.94
CA ALA A 13 1.56 46.21 -35.67
C ALA A 13 1.23 46.30 -37.16
N GLU A 14 2.25 46.33 -38.02
CA GLU A 14 2.11 46.32 -39.47
C GLU A 14 1.74 44.93 -39.99
N GLU A 15 2.21 43.88 -39.30
CA GLU A 15 1.94 42.47 -39.61
C GLU A 15 1.57 41.69 -38.36
N ILE A 16 0.64 40.78 -38.44
CA ILE A 16 0.24 39.86 -37.41
C ILE A 16 0.26 38.43 -37.96
N THR A 17 1.07 37.56 -37.38
CA THR A 17 1.02 36.14 -37.68
C THR A 17 -0.02 35.48 -36.78
N VAL A 18 -1.08 34.98 -37.37
CA VAL A 18 -2.12 34.24 -36.69
C VAL A 18 -1.81 32.74 -36.78
N ILE A 19 -1.55 32.14 -35.62
CA ILE A 19 -1.34 30.70 -35.53
C ILE A 19 -2.69 30.03 -35.34
N SER A 20 -2.93 28.93 -36.07
CA SER A 20 -4.15 28.13 -35.90
C SER A 20 -4.25 27.60 -34.47
N ALA A 21 -5.43 27.74 -33.86
CA ALA A 21 -5.73 27.16 -32.54
C ALA A 21 -6.07 25.65 -32.59
N THR A 22 -6.03 25.04 -33.77
CA THR A 22 -6.32 23.61 -33.97
C THR A 22 -5.12 22.87 -34.53
N ASP A 23 -4.92 21.63 -34.07
CA ASP A 23 -3.81 20.77 -34.48
C ASP A 23 -3.91 20.27 -35.93
N ALA A 24 -5.11 20.32 -36.49
CA ALA A 24 -5.39 19.94 -37.88
C ALA A 24 -6.31 20.97 -38.51
N TYR A 25 -5.87 21.50 -39.66
CA TYR A 25 -6.64 22.41 -40.50
C TYR A 25 -6.69 21.86 -41.93
N VAL A 26 -7.90 21.72 -42.49
CA VAL A 26 -8.11 21.30 -43.87
C VAL A 26 -8.15 22.54 -44.74
N SER A 27 -7.10 22.76 -45.55
CA SER A 27 -7.04 23.89 -46.50
C SER A 27 -8.11 23.75 -47.58
N ALA A 28 -8.48 24.88 -48.22
CA ALA A 28 -9.42 24.87 -49.32
C ALA A 28 -8.97 23.97 -50.51
N GLU A 29 -7.67 23.89 -50.76
CA GLU A 29 -7.10 23.05 -51.80
C GLU A 29 -7.16 21.56 -51.48
N GLU A 30 -7.07 21.15 -50.21
CA GLU A 30 -7.10 19.75 -49.78
C GLU A 30 -8.53 19.23 -49.52
N ARG A 31 -9.49 20.12 -49.42
CA ARG A 31 -10.87 19.82 -48.98
C ARG A 31 -11.52 18.74 -49.80
N GLU A 32 -11.56 18.91 -51.12
CA GLU A 32 -12.21 17.93 -52.03
C GLU A 32 -11.54 16.56 -51.91
N ARG A 33 -10.19 16.53 -51.84
CA ARG A 33 -9.43 15.31 -51.68
C ARG A 33 -9.75 14.61 -50.34
N VAL A 34 -9.71 15.34 -49.24
CA VAL A 34 -10.01 14.78 -47.88
C VAL A 34 -11.42 14.23 -47.83
N LEU A 35 -12.42 14.97 -48.35
CA LEU A 35 -13.80 14.52 -48.37
C LEU A 35 -14.02 13.29 -49.25
N SER A 36 -13.32 13.21 -50.42
CA SER A 36 -13.39 12.06 -51.30
C SER A 36 -12.79 10.82 -50.63
N LEU A 37 -11.66 10.94 -49.94
CA LEU A 37 -11.03 9.86 -49.17
C LEU A 37 -11.89 9.39 -48.01
N LEU A 38 -12.49 10.33 -47.28
CA LEU A 38 -13.39 10.02 -46.17
C LEU A 38 -14.61 9.22 -46.63
N ASN A 39 -15.25 9.63 -47.76
CA ASN A 39 -16.36 8.92 -48.34
C ASN A 39 -15.98 7.52 -48.89
N ALA A 40 -14.74 7.34 -49.35
CA ALA A 40 -14.22 6.05 -49.76
C ALA A 40 -14.03 5.09 -48.58
N GLU A 41 -13.61 5.63 -47.41
CA GLU A 41 -13.46 4.86 -46.18
C GLU A 41 -14.79 4.37 -45.59
N VAL A 42 -15.88 5.17 -45.68
CA VAL A 42 -17.21 4.75 -45.22
C VAL A 42 -17.65 3.45 -45.92
N LYS A 43 -17.31 3.29 -47.22
CA LYS A 43 -17.65 2.08 -48.00
C LYS A 43 -16.94 0.81 -47.54
N LYS A 44 -15.88 0.94 -46.73
CA LYS A 44 -15.10 -0.19 -46.19
C LYS A 44 -15.65 -0.71 -44.84
N ALA A 45 -16.73 -0.14 -44.34
CA ALA A 45 -17.31 -0.54 -43.07
C ALA A 45 -17.71 -2.04 -43.06
N PRO A 46 -17.43 -2.81 -41.97
CA PRO A 46 -17.53 -4.27 -42.00
C PRO A 46 -18.97 -4.82 -41.95
N ASN A 47 -19.95 -4.03 -41.55
CA ASN A 47 -21.34 -4.43 -41.46
C ASN A 47 -22.30 -3.23 -41.65
N ALA A 48 -23.59 -3.48 -41.90
CA ALA A 48 -24.59 -2.44 -42.18
C ALA A 48 -24.73 -1.40 -41.04
N LYS A 49 -24.67 -1.84 -39.78
CA LYS A 49 -24.80 -0.96 -38.64
C LYS A 49 -23.55 -0.05 -38.48
N ALA A 50 -22.36 -0.60 -38.71
CA ALA A 50 -21.12 0.17 -38.75
C ALA A 50 -21.11 1.17 -39.92
N TYR A 51 -21.63 0.76 -41.07
CA TYR A 51 -21.78 1.63 -42.24
C TYR A 51 -22.68 2.84 -41.98
N GLU A 52 -23.83 2.67 -41.38
CA GLU A 52 -24.73 3.79 -41.03
C GLU A 52 -24.07 4.76 -40.07
N ARG A 53 -23.37 4.27 -39.03
CA ARG A 53 -22.66 5.12 -38.08
C ARG A 53 -21.46 5.87 -38.73
N ALA A 54 -20.63 5.15 -39.45
CA ALA A 54 -19.50 5.73 -40.17
C ALA A 54 -19.96 6.79 -41.19
N ARG A 55 -21.08 6.56 -41.86
CA ARG A 55 -21.69 7.52 -42.76
C ARG A 55 -22.17 8.79 -42.04
N ALA A 56 -22.86 8.67 -40.92
CA ALA A 56 -23.33 9.80 -40.15
C ALA A 56 -22.13 10.67 -39.63
N ILE A 57 -21.06 10.03 -39.16
CA ILE A 57 -19.84 10.71 -38.74
C ILE A 57 -19.18 11.42 -39.95
N ALA A 58 -19.08 10.76 -41.08
CA ALA A 58 -18.48 11.37 -42.28
C ALA A 58 -19.31 12.53 -42.82
N GLU A 59 -20.64 12.48 -42.74
CA GLU A 59 -21.56 13.56 -43.15
C GLU A 59 -21.36 14.78 -42.20
N ASP A 60 -21.32 14.57 -40.87
CA ASP A 60 -21.07 15.64 -39.90
C ASP A 60 -19.70 16.32 -40.10
N ILE A 61 -18.64 15.52 -40.25
CA ILE A 61 -17.29 16.03 -40.56
C ILE A 61 -17.29 16.79 -41.88
N SER A 62 -17.97 16.30 -42.89
CA SER A 62 -18.02 16.93 -44.23
C SER A 62 -18.74 18.28 -44.16
N GLU A 63 -19.85 18.36 -43.42
CA GLU A 63 -20.58 19.61 -43.24
C GLU A 63 -19.74 20.67 -42.52
N LYS A 64 -19.11 20.30 -41.42
CA LYS A 64 -18.25 21.20 -40.62
C LYS A 64 -17.02 21.66 -41.43
N THR A 65 -16.43 20.75 -42.20
CA THR A 65 -15.28 21.08 -43.06
C THR A 65 -15.68 22.02 -44.19
N LEU A 66 -16.84 21.86 -44.79
CA LEU A 66 -17.36 22.75 -45.82
C LEU A 66 -17.68 24.15 -45.29
N GLN A 67 -18.14 24.23 -44.06
CA GLN A 67 -18.48 25.49 -43.38
C GLN A 67 -17.27 26.20 -42.74
N ASN A 68 -16.04 25.64 -42.88
CA ASN A 68 -14.83 26.10 -42.20
C ASN A 68 -14.97 26.17 -40.67
N GLN A 69 -15.82 25.34 -40.10
CA GLN A 69 -16.00 25.27 -38.65
C GLN A 69 -14.90 24.38 -38.03
N THR A 70 -14.41 24.83 -36.88
CA THR A 70 -13.57 23.99 -36.04
C THR A 70 -14.44 23.00 -35.28
N PHE A 71 -14.00 21.75 -35.18
CA PHE A 71 -14.71 20.72 -34.44
C PHE A 71 -13.75 19.93 -33.55
N SER A 72 -14.29 19.46 -32.45
CA SER A 72 -13.51 18.60 -31.52
C SER A 72 -13.10 17.33 -32.24
N GLY A 73 -11.80 17.02 -32.23
CA GLY A 73 -11.24 15.86 -32.90
C GLY A 73 -10.82 16.09 -34.36
N ALA A 74 -10.65 17.34 -34.81
CA ALA A 74 -10.12 17.63 -36.15
C ALA A 74 -8.77 16.96 -36.41
N SER A 75 -7.94 16.74 -35.38
CA SER A 75 -6.66 15.97 -35.44
C SER A 75 -6.85 14.53 -35.92
N PHE A 76 -8.05 13.99 -35.85
CA PHE A 76 -8.42 12.71 -36.42
C PHE A 76 -8.19 12.64 -37.95
N LEU A 77 -8.33 13.76 -38.63
CA LEU A 77 -8.10 13.87 -40.10
C LEU A 77 -6.61 14.02 -40.47
N ALA A 78 -5.73 14.20 -39.50
CA ALA A 78 -4.30 14.41 -39.76
C ALA A 78 -3.65 13.38 -40.69
N PRO A 79 -3.98 12.08 -40.65
CA PRO A 79 -3.42 11.10 -41.59
C PRO A 79 -3.87 11.27 -43.05
N LEU A 80 -4.90 12.07 -43.31
CA LEU A 80 -5.41 12.39 -44.63
C LEU A 80 -4.78 13.68 -45.20
N LEU A 81 -4.16 14.48 -44.36
CA LEU A 81 -3.50 15.75 -44.76
C LEU A 81 -2.11 15.47 -45.34
N ASN A 82 -1.68 16.32 -46.29
CA ASN A 82 -0.32 16.22 -46.90
C ASN A 82 0.79 16.74 -45.99
N CYS A 83 0.46 17.46 -44.95
CA CYS A 83 1.39 18.13 -44.03
C CYS A 83 1.50 17.39 -42.70
N THR A 84 1.88 16.11 -42.72
CA THR A 84 2.23 15.39 -41.49
C THR A 84 3.68 15.68 -41.11
N ARG A 85 3.87 16.39 -40.01
CA ARG A 85 5.18 16.64 -39.42
C ARG A 85 5.39 15.78 -38.17
N THR A 86 6.64 15.41 -37.97
CA THR A 86 7.09 14.67 -36.79
C THR A 86 7.98 15.55 -35.92
N ILE A 87 8.33 15.08 -34.75
CA ILE A 87 9.30 15.76 -33.88
C ILE A 87 10.66 15.97 -34.60
N PHE A 88 11.01 15.06 -35.50
CA PHE A 88 12.27 15.17 -36.26
C PHE A 88 12.35 16.38 -37.17
N ASP A 89 11.21 16.89 -37.61
CA ASP A 89 11.13 18.09 -38.44
C ASP A 89 11.39 19.37 -37.63
N LEU A 90 11.37 19.29 -36.33
CA LEU A 90 11.62 20.39 -35.40
C LEU A 90 13.05 20.35 -34.84
N LEU A 91 13.77 19.23 -35.01
CA LEU A 91 15.11 19.06 -34.45
C LEU A 91 16.20 19.50 -35.44
N ASP A 92 17.19 20.24 -34.94
CA ASP A 92 18.38 20.57 -35.71
C ASP A 92 19.25 19.31 -35.89
N LYS A 93 20.01 19.24 -37.01
CA LYS A 93 20.93 18.14 -37.31
C LYS A 93 22.02 17.92 -36.24
N ASN A 94 22.35 18.93 -35.47
CA ASN A 94 23.32 18.86 -34.39
C ASN A 94 22.72 18.45 -33.03
N THR A 95 21.41 18.20 -32.95
CA THR A 95 20.73 17.81 -31.73
C THR A 95 21.28 16.50 -31.20
N LEU A 96 21.58 16.46 -29.91
CA LEU A 96 21.89 15.24 -29.16
C LEU A 96 20.60 14.65 -28.58
N ILE A 97 20.29 13.42 -28.95
CA ILE A 97 19.14 12.71 -28.38
C ILE A 97 19.65 11.81 -27.27
N ILE A 98 19.10 11.99 -26.10
CA ILE A 98 19.41 11.17 -24.91
C ILE A 98 18.24 10.22 -24.63
N PHE A 99 18.53 8.93 -24.64
CA PHE A 99 17.57 7.87 -24.28
C PHE A 99 17.82 7.44 -22.85
N ASP A 100 16.79 7.57 -22.03
CA ASP A 100 16.79 7.07 -20.67
C ASP A 100 16.07 5.71 -20.63
N GLU A 101 16.80 4.65 -20.23
CA GLU A 101 16.31 3.27 -20.17
C GLU A 101 15.74 2.77 -21.52
N CYS A 102 16.59 2.67 -22.54
CA CYS A 102 16.22 2.31 -23.92
C CYS A 102 15.26 1.14 -24.03
N LYS A 103 15.44 0.09 -23.23
CA LYS A 103 14.58 -1.09 -23.27
C LYS A 103 13.16 -0.75 -22.82
N SER A 104 13.02 -0.08 -21.69
CA SER A 104 11.73 0.36 -21.16
C SER A 104 11.00 1.30 -22.11
N LEU A 105 11.75 2.15 -22.80
CA LEU A 105 11.21 3.06 -23.82
C LEU A 105 10.68 2.26 -25.02
N ASN A 106 11.48 1.31 -25.54
CA ASN A 106 11.06 0.46 -26.66
C ASN A 106 9.79 -0.33 -26.34
N ASP A 107 9.75 -0.97 -25.15
CA ASP A 107 8.60 -1.75 -24.73
C ASP A 107 7.33 -0.89 -24.59
N ARG A 108 7.48 0.37 -24.12
CA ARG A 108 6.37 1.33 -24.03
C ARG A 108 5.90 1.78 -25.42
N MET A 109 6.83 2.03 -26.33
CA MET A 109 6.49 2.41 -27.72
C MET A 109 5.72 1.29 -28.42
N ASP A 110 6.23 0.05 -28.38
CA ASP A 110 5.58 -1.12 -28.93
C ASP A 110 4.21 -1.39 -28.30
N GLY A 111 4.13 -1.26 -26.97
CA GLY A 111 2.88 -1.40 -26.20
C GLY A 111 1.83 -0.37 -26.60
N ALA A 112 2.21 0.91 -26.63
CA ALA A 112 1.32 2.01 -27.00
C ALA A 112 0.82 1.89 -28.44
N TYR A 113 1.69 1.50 -29.36
CA TYR A 113 1.31 1.29 -30.75
C TYR A 113 0.33 0.12 -30.93
N LYS A 114 0.60 -1.02 -30.27
CA LYS A 114 -0.29 -2.18 -30.29
C LYS A 114 -1.66 -1.85 -29.68
N GLU A 115 -1.67 -1.21 -28.52
CA GLU A 115 -2.92 -0.78 -27.86
C GLU A 115 -3.72 0.18 -28.75
N HIS A 116 -3.04 1.14 -29.39
CA HIS A 116 -3.66 2.05 -30.36
C HIS A 116 -4.30 1.27 -31.51
N CYS A 117 -3.56 0.36 -32.15
CA CYS A 117 -4.08 -0.45 -33.26
C CYS A 117 -5.27 -1.32 -32.87
N GLU A 118 -5.22 -1.96 -31.67
CA GLU A 118 -6.33 -2.77 -31.16
C GLU A 118 -7.58 -1.92 -30.87
N ARG A 119 -7.39 -0.75 -30.26
CA ARG A 119 -8.47 0.20 -30.02
C ARG A 119 -9.11 0.69 -31.32
N VAL A 120 -8.29 1.09 -32.30
CA VAL A 120 -8.79 1.56 -33.60
C VAL A 120 -9.54 0.44 -34.33
N LYS A 121 -9.06 -0.80 -34.32
CA LYS A 121 -9.78 -1.95 -34.88
C LYS A 121 -11.13 -2.17 -34.24
N SER A 122 -11.22 -2.05 -32.91
CA SER A 122 -12.49 -2.11 -32.20
C SER A 122 -13.45 -1.02 -32.63
N LEU A 123 -12.98 0.23 -32.74
CA LEU A 123 -13.77 1.38 -33.16
C LEU A 123 -14.21 1.25 -34.64
N ILE A 124 -13.35 0.74 -35.53
CA ILE A 124 -13.72 0.44 -36.92
C ILE A 124 -14.84 -0.58 -36.98
N SER A 125 -14.76 -1.65 -36.17
CA SER A 125 -15.82 -2.67 -36.13
C SER A 125 -17.15 -2.11 -35.63
N GLY A 126 -17.14 -1.08 -34.79
CA GLY A 126 -18.32 -0.33 -34.33
C GLY A 126 -18.82 0.75 -35.30
N GLY A 127 -18.03 1.11 -36.30
CA GLY A 127 -18.29 2.22 -37.22
C GLY A 127 -18.00 3.61 -36.64
N GLU A 128 -17.14 3.66 -35.63
CA GLU A 128 -16.78 4.89 -34.90
C GLU A 128 -15.41 5.46 -35.29
N ALA A 129 -14.64 4.70 -36.11
CA ALA A 129 -13.37 5.13 -36.67
C ALA A 129 -13.18 4.58 -38.11
N PHE A 130 -12.16 5.07 -38.81
CA PHE A 130 -11.82 4.70 -40.16
C PHE A 130 -10.43 4.05 -40.25
N SER A 131 -10.12 3.35 -41.37
CA SER A 131 -8.87 2.61 -41.49
C SER A 131 -7.61 3.51 -41.38
N PHE A 132 -7.71 4.76 -41.80
CA PHE A 132 -6.61 5.71 -41.70
C PHE A 132 -6.28 6.11 -40.25
N SER A 133 -7.19 5.88 -39.31
CA SER A 133 -6.96 6.18 -37.89
C SER A 133 -5.81 5.37 -37.27
N GLU A 134 -5.46 4.22 -37.85
CA GLU A 134 -4.27 3.45 -37.45
C GLU A 134 -2.98 4.26 -37.65
N ARG A 135 -2.95 5.17 -38.62
CA ARG A 135 -1.80 6.01 -38.95
C ARG A 135 -1.69 7.30 -38.13
N GLN A 136 -2.51 7.48 -37.09
CA GLN A 136 -2.37 8.60 -36.15
C GLN A 136 -1.11 8.50 -35.27
N LEU A 137 -0.58 7.29 -35.10
CA LEU A 137 0.71 7.07 -34.46
C LEU A 137 1.70 6.51 -35.49
N LEU A 138 2.95 6.96 -35.41
CA LEU A 138 4.05 6.36 -36.16
C LEU A 138 4.31 4.94 -35.61
N ASP A 139 4.58 4.02 -36.51
CA ASP A 139 5.05 2.70 -36.08
C ASP A 139 6.45 2.81 -35.45
N PRO A 140 6.74 2.00 -34.43
CA PRO A 140 8.02 2.05 -33.71
C PRO A 140 9.25 1.93 -34.59
N GLN A 141 9.19 1.15 -35.69
CA GLN A 141 10.33 0.96 -36.60
C GLN A 141 10.62 2.23 -37.39
N THR A 142 9.61 2.92 -37.85
CA THR A 142 9.75 4.22 -38.54
C THR A 142 10.34 5.27 -37.58
N LEU A 143 9.85 5.29 -36.32
CA LEU A 143 10.35 6.20 -35.29
C LEU A 143 11.83 5.92 -34.99
N ILE A 144 12.22 4.65 -34.80
CA ILE A 144 13.59 4.23 -34.56
C ILE A 144 14.49 4.61 -35.78
N GLY A 145 13.98 4.46 -36.99
CA GLY A 145 14.69 4.87 -38.23
C GLY A 145 15.03 6.35 -38.22
N GLY A 146 14.14 7.21 -37.71
CA GLY A 146 14.36 8.66 -37.61
C GLY A 146 15.53 9.03 -36.70
N PHE A 147 15.74 8.33 -35.60
CA PHE A 147 16.83 8.59 -34.66
C PHE A 147 18.24 8.38 -35.25
N LYS A 148 18.38 7.52 -36.26
CA LYS A 148 19.68 7.21 -36.88
C LYS A 148 20.40 8.41 -37.48
N ASN A 149 19.67 9.49 -37.73
CA ASN A 149 20.23 10.72 -38.32
C ASN A 149 20.83 11.68 -37.30
N TYR A 150 20.72 11.34 -36.00
CA TYR A 150 21.14 12.20 -34.90
C TYR A 150 22.25 11.57 -34.06
N ARG A 151 22.94 12.41 -33.28
CA ARG A 151 23.85 11.93 -32.25
C ARG A 151 23.02 11.36 -31.10
N CYS A 152 23.30 10.12 -30.72
CA CYS A 152 22.53 9.41 -29.71
C CYS A 152 23.39 9.04 -28.49
N LEU A 153 22.85 9.23 -27.30
CA LEU A 153 23.40 8.79 -26.02
C LEU A 153 22.36 7.94 -25.33
N ALA A 154 22.74 6.75 -24.86
CA ALA A 154 21.88 5.92 -24.03
C ALA A 154 22.36 5.92 -22.58
N LEU A 155 21.46 6.20 -21.64
CA LEU A 155 21.66 6.06 -20.21
C LEU A 155 20.88 4.81 -19.75
N GLN A 156 21.55 3.90 -19.06
CA GLN A 156 20.95 2.63 -18.62
C GLN A 156 21.45 2.24 -17.24
N THR A 157 20.57 1.77 -16.40
CA THR A 157 20.89 1.21 -15.08
C THR A 157 21.58 -0.15 -15.18
N PHE A 158 21.20 -0.95 -16.19
CA PHE A 158 21.74 -2.29 -16.43
C PHE A 158 22.22 -2.42 -17.86
N THR A 159 23.28 -3.22 -18.04
CA THR A 159 23.77 -3.55 -19.38
C THR A 159 22.71 -4.36 -20.13
N SER A 160 22.18 -3.79 -21.19
CA SER A 160 21.21 -4.45 -22.06
C SER A 160 21.47 -4.13 -23.52
N SER A 161 20.95 -4.93 -24.44
CA SER A 161 21.01 -4.63 -25.87
C SER A 161 20.20 -3.38 -26.18
N LEU A 162 20.73 -2.52 -27.05
CA LEU A 162 20.08 -1.31 -27.52
C LEU A 162 19.27 -1.62 -28.78
N ALA A 163 17.98 -1.32 -28.75
CA ALA A 163 17.09 -1.47 -29.91
C ALA A 163 17.23 -0.32 -30.91
N PHE A 164 17.64 0.88 -30.45
CA PHE A 164 17.61 2.11 -31.24
C PHE A 164 18.85 2.32 -32.09
N PHE A 165 20.03 1.95 -31.59
CA PHE A 165 21.30 2.12 -32.28
C PHE A 165 22.38 1.21 -31.70
N SER A 166 23.47 1.00 -32.49
CA SER A 166 24.67 0.31 -32.01
C SER A 166 25.66 1.32 -31.43
N PRO A 167 26.04 1.22 -30.15
CA PRO A 167 26.93 2.20 -29.54
C PRO A 167 28.34 2.07 -30.08
N LEU A 168 28.99 3.21 -30.39
CA LEU A 168 30.41 3.26 -30.75
C LEU A 168 31.30 2.94 -29.54
N LYS A 169 30.86 3.36 -28.34
CA LYS A 169 31.57 3.13 -27.08
C LYS A 169 30.60 3.04 -25.92
N THR A 170 30.90 2.15 -25.01
CA THR A 170 30.14 1.96 -23.76
C THR A 170 31.04 2.31 -22.57
N TYR A 171 30.48 3.07 -21.61
CA TYR A 171 31.14 3.44 -20.36
C TYR A 171 30.35 2.87 -19.23
N ASN A 172 31.03 2.21 -18.27
CA ASN A 172 30.43 1.80 -17.02
C ASN A 172 30.91 2.72 -15.89
N PHE A 173 29.98 3.38 -15.21
CA PHE A 173 30.32 4.33 -14.17
C PHE A 173 30.45 3.69 -12.77
N GLY A 174 30.25 2.40 -12.60
CA GLY A 174 30.35 1.74 -11.30
C GLY A 174 29.59 2.49 -10.20
N SER A 175 28.36 2.90 -10.49
CA SER A 175 27.56 3.71 -9.58
C SER A 175 26.67 2.87 -8.66
N SER A 176 26.37 3.39 -7.46
CA SER A 176 25.32 2.88 -6.59
C SER A 176 24.44 4.01 -6.08
N PRO A 177 23.14 3.74 -5.77
CA PRO A 177 22.27 4.77 -5.22
C PRO A 177 22.73 5.17 -3.82
N VAL A 178 22.41 6.40 -3.43
CA VAL A 178 22.61 6.92 -2.07
C VAL A 178 21.55 6.31 -1.15
N PRO A 179 21.88 5.94 0.10
CA PRO A 179 20.89 5.59 1.10
C PRO A 179 19.89 6.72 1.34
N SER A 180 18.65 6.38 1.65
CA SER A 180 17.65 7.38 2.04
C SER A 180 17.79 7.74 3.53
N TYR A 181 17.89 9.03 3.83
CA TYR A 181 18.05 9.55 5.20
C TYR A 181 16.77 10.17 5.75
N LEU A 182 15.63 9.85 5.17
CA LEU A 182 14.32 10.41 5.54
C LEU A 182 13.94 10.19 7.00
N ASN A 183 14.52 9.18 7.65
CA ASN A 183 14.25 8.81 9.05
C ASN A 183 15.31 9.26 10.04
N GLY A 184 16.36 9.94 9.63
CA GLY A 184 17.37 10.44 10.57
C GLY A 184 18.64 11.01 9.95
N LEU A 185 18.88 12.28 10.16
CA LEU A 185 20.12 12.97 9.84
C LEU A 185 21.36 12.45 10.62
N PRO A 186 21.26 11.84 11.83
CA PRO A 186 22.44 11.26 12.48
C PRO A 186 23.13 10.16 11.68
N GLN A 187 22.35 9.31 10.96
CA GLN A 187 22.92 8.30 10.07
C GLN A 187 23.63 8.93 8.89
N PHE A 188 23.05 10.01 8.32
CA PHE A 188 23.68 10.80 7.27
C PHE A 188 25.05 11.31 7.69
N VAL A 189 25.17 11.92 8.89
CA VAL A 189 26.44 12.41 9.43
C VAL A 189 27.46 11.27 9.57
N THR A 190 27.03 10.10 10.05
CA THR A 190 27.90 8.92 10.18
C THR A 190 28.43 8.47 8.81
N ASP A 191 27.57 8.40 7.81
CA ASP A 191 27.95 8.00 6.46
C ASP A 191 28.86 9.03 5.79
N VAL A 192 28.59 10.33 5.99
CA VAL A 192 29.46 11.43 5.55
C VAL A 192 30.86 11.27 6.13
N LYS A 193 31.00 11.04 7.44
CA LYS A 193 32.30 10.79 8.08
C LYS A 193 32.99 9.57 7.48
N GLY A 194 32.25 8.49 7.25
CA GLY A 194 32.77 7.28 6.62
C GLY A 194 33.25 7.50 5.18
N TRP A 195 32.51 8.24 4.37
CA TRP A 195 32.90 8.57 2.99
C TRP A 195 34.14 9.48 2.96
N LEU A 196 34.18 10.51 3.79
CA LEU A 196 35.36 11.40 3.87
C LEU A 196 36.61 10.64 4.30
N ALA A 197 36.51 9.72 5.29
CA ALA A 197 37.61 8.86 5.72
C ALA A 197 38.13 7.95 4.59
N ASN A 198 37.26 7.53 3.68
CA ASN A 198 37.60 6.73 2.49
C ASN A 198 38.01 7.57 1.27
N GLY A 199 38.14 8.88 1.44
CA GLY A 199 38.60 9.81 0.39
C GLY A 199 37.53 10.18 -0.64
N TYR A 200 36.25 10.01 -0.34
CA TYR A 200 35.17 10.51 -1.17
C TYR A 200 34.97 12.01 -0.99
N ARG A 201 34.52 12.66 -2.05
CA ARG A 201 34.08 14.05 -2.08
C ARG A 201 32.57 14.08 -2.16
N ILE A 202 31.89 14.92 -1.41
CA ILE A 202 30.46 14.88 -1.24
C ILE A 202 29.83 16.16 -1.77
N LEU A 203 28.79 16.02 -2.61
CA LEU A 203 27.96 17.10 -3.11
C LEU A 203 26.52 16.83 -2.70
N ALA A 204 25.94 17.68 -1.86
CA ALA A 204 24.58 17.50 -1.39
C ALA A 204 23.69 18.69 -1.75
N PHE A 205 22.52 18.40 -2.31
CA PHE A 205 21.50 19.38 -2.66
C PHE A 205 20.35 19.35 -1.67
N THR A 206 20.01 20.52 -1.13
CA THR A 206 19.02 20.63 -0.04
C THR A 206 17.63 21.04 -0.51
N GLY A 207 17.49 21.55 -1.72
CA GLY A 207 16.22 21.94 -2.33
C GLY A 207 15.70 23.33 -1.94
N ASN A 208 16.19 23.92 -0.85
CA ASN A 208 15.90 25.31 -0.48
C ASN A 208 16.89 25.87 0.55
N VAL A 209 16.89 27.19 0.70
CA VAL A 209 17.82 27.93 1.57
C VAL A 209 17.67 27.55 3.06
N GLN A 210 16.45 27.38 3.54
CA GLN A 210 16.22 27.06 4.97
C GLN A 210 16.78 25.67 5.35
N ARG A 211 16.63 24.69 4.45
CA ARG A 211 17.22 23.35 4.65
C ARG A 211 18.72 23.38 4.53
N HIS A 212 19.24 24.21 3.64
CA HIS A 212 20.67 24.42 3.48
C HIS A 212 21.29 24.96 4.77
N GLU A 213 20.72 25.99 5.38
CA GLU A 213 21.20 26.57 6.63
C GLU A 213 21.18 25.54 7.77
N LYS A 214 20.09 24.80 7.92
CA LYS A 214 19.96 23.75 8.94
C LYS A 214 20.98 22.63 8.78
N LEU A 215 21.17 22.14 7.54
CA LEU A 215 22.14 21.08 7.27
C LEU A 215 23.59 21.56 7.45
N SER A 216 23.88 22.79 7.03
CA SER A 216 25.18 23.45 7.23
C SER A 216 25.52 23.58 8.71
N SER A 217 24.56 24.03 9.54
CA SER A 217 24.73 24.10 10.99
C SER A 217 25.00 22.73 11.59
N LEU A 218 24.19 21.72 11.25
CA LEU A 218 24.36 20.35 11.75
C LEU A 218 25.74 19.76 11.41
N LEU A 219 26.21 19.95 10.19
CA LEU A 219 27.52 19.46 9.78
C LEU A 219 28.67 20.22 10.49
N SER A 220 28.49 21.52 10.69
CA SER A 220 29.46 22.35 11.43
C SER A 220 29.54 21.96 12.90
N ASP A 221 28.43 21.66 13.56
CA ASP A 221 28.37 21.18 14.95
C ASP A 221 29.12 19.83 15.12
N GLU A 222 29.15 19.04 14.04
CA GLU A 222 29.87 17.76 13.98
C GLU A 222 31.33 17.89 13.46
N TYR A 223 31.85 19.11 13.41
CA TYR A 223 33.22 19.44 12.93
C TYR A 223 33.50 19.04 11.46
N LEU A 224 32.47 19.03 10.63
CA LEU A 224 32.59 18.74 9.20
C LEU A 224 32.55 20.04 8.40
N PRO A 225 33.64 20.43 7.73
CA PRO A 225 33.70 21.68 6.98
C PRO A 225 32.80 21.61 5.74
N VAL A 226 31.97 22.62 5.58
CA VAL A 226 31.06 22.78 4.45
C VAL A 226 31.60 23.81 3.47
N TYR A 227 31.50 23.52 2.18
CA TYR A 227 31.96 24.38 1.11
C TYR A 227 30.80 24.70 0.15
N PRO A 228 30.85 25.84 -0.56
CA PRO A 228 29.92 26.09 -1.64
C PRO A 228 30.19 25.13 -2.82
N VAL A 229 29.18 24.89 -3.65
CA VAL A 229 29.29 24.06 -4.83
C VAL A 229 30.23 24.73 -5.83
N PRO A 230 31.34 24.07 -6.24
CA PRO A 230 32.27 24.64 -7.17
C PRO A 230 31.76 24.50 -8.63
N ASP A 231 32.19 25.40 -9.53
CA ASP A 231 31.82 25.37 -10.94
C ASP A 231 32.39 24.14 -11.70
N ARG A 232 33.42 23.51 -11.15
CA ARG A 232 34.06 22.32 -11.74
C ARG A 232 34.19 21.19 -10.72
N ALA A 233 33.88 19.99 -11.15
CA ALA A 233 33.96 18.79 -10.29
C ALA A 233 35.34 18.52 -9.71
N GLU A 234 36.42 18.94 -10.38
CA GLU A 234 37.80 18.79 -9.91
C GLU A 234 38.10 19.65 -8.68
N ALA A 235 37.39 20.78 -8.53
CA ALA A 235 37.53 21.67 -7.38
C ALA A 235 36.69 21.24 -6.16
N LEU A 236 35.86 20.18 -6.29
CA LEU A 236 35.05 19.65 -5.19
C LEU A 236 35.92 19.11 -4.07
N ARG A 237 35.75 19.63 -2.85
CA ARG A 237 36.50 19.23 -1.65
C ARG A 237 35.53 18.99 -0.49
N GLY A 238 35.79 17.97 0.33
CA GLY A 238 35.00 17.71 1.51
C GLY A 238 33.51 17.54 1.22
N VAL A 239 32.69 18.31 1.90
CA VAL A 239 31.24 18.36 1.71
C VAL A 239 30.86 19.70 1.09
N ALA A 240 30.31 19.70 -0.12
CA ALA A 240 29.75 20.88 -0.75
C ALA A 240 28.20 20.83 -0.68
N LEU A 241 27.59 21.94 -0.30
CA LEU A 241 26.14 22.08 -0.23
C LEU A 241 25.59 23.03 -1.27
N GLY A 242 24.57 22.59 -2.01
CA GLY A 242 23.78 23.41 -2.93
C GLY A 242 22.33 23.56 -2.46
N THR A 243 21.67 24.60 -2.97
CA THR A 243 20.25 24.90 -2.69
C THR A 243 19.29 24.35 -3.74
N GLU A 244 19.83 23.87 -4.85
CA GLU A 244 19.07 23.33 -5.99
C GLU A 244 18.30 22.07 -5.59
N GLU A 245 17.26 21.76 -6.33
CA GLU A 245 16.47 20.54 -6.14
C GLU A 245 17.01 19.40 -7.01
N LEU A 246 17.45 18.32 -6.40
CA LEU A 246 17.77 17.06 -7.03
C LEU A 246 16.96 15.96 -6.35
N ALA A 247 16.18 15.19 -7.12
CA ALA A 247 15.28 14.19 -6.56
C ALA A 247 16.03 13.09 -5.82
N HIS A 248 17.04 12.47 -6.47
CA HIS A 248 17.86 11.40 -5.89
C HIS A 248 19.31 11.54 -6.31
N GLY A 249 20.21 11.14 -5.42
CA GLY A 249 21.63 11.16 -5.66
C GLY A 249 22.20 9.79 -6.06
N LEU A 250 23.51 9.74 -6.25
CA LEU A 250 24.27 8.54 -6.59
C LEU A 250 25.70 8.59 -6.04
N ILE A 251 26.30 7.43 -5.86
CA ILE A 251 27.69 7.26 -5.47
C ILE A 251 28.47 6.78 -6.68
N LEU A 252 29.49 7.52 -7.08
CA LEU A 252 30.42 7.16 -8.14
C LEU A 252 31.71 6.59 -7.50
N HIS A 253 31.86 5.28 -7.51
CA HIS A 253 32.93 4.59 -6.80
C HIS A 253 34.30 4.87 -7.40
N GLU A 254 34.43 4.85 -8.72
CA GLU A 254 35.70 5.11 -9.40
C GLU A 254 36.22 6.54 -9.20
N SER A 255 35.30 7.50 -9.30
CA SER A 255 35.61 8.93 -9.13
C SER A 255 35.65 9.35 -7.66
N LYS A 256 35.25 8.48 -6.75
CA LYS A 256 35.06 8.78 -5.31
C LYS A 256 34.24 10.06 -5.08
N ILE A 257 33.10 10.14 -5.73
CA ILE A 257 32.16 11.26 -5.59
C ILE A 257 30.81 10.70 -5.11
N VAL A 258 30.25 11.35 -4.09
CA VAL A 258 28.90 11.10 -3.61
C VAL A 258 28.06 12.32 -3.93
N ILE A 259 27.03 12.14 -4.73
CA ILE A 259 26.02 13.17 -4.99
C ILE A 259 24.78 12.79 -4.22
N ILE A 260 24.22 13.71 -3.44
CA ILE A 260 23.06 13.48 -2.57
C ILE A 260 21.94 14.42 -2.99
N GLY A 261 20.78 13.86 -3.26
CA GLY A 261 19.59 14.62 -3.64
C GLY A 261 18.79 15.12 -2.44
N SER A 262 18.05 16.21 -2.62
CA SER A 262 17.12 16.71 -1.61
C SER A 262 16.05 15.70 -1.23
N GLY A 263 15.66 14.83 -2.18
CA GLY A 263 14.72 13.73 -1.92
C GLY A 263 15.30 12.57 -1.12
N ASP A 264 16.63 12.45 -1.01
CA ASP A 264 17.31 11.47 -0.16
C ASP A 264 17.41 11.94 1.30
N LEU A 265 17.47 13.27 1.51
CA LEU A 265 17.63 13.91 2.82
C LEU A 265 16.28 14.29 3.46
N TYR A 266 15.33 14.71 2.64
CA TYR A 266 14.06 15.27 3.11
C TYR A 266 12.91 14.63 2.36
N THR A 267 11.84 14.28 3.06
CA THR A 267 10.58 14.01 2.39
C THR A 267 10.19 15.29 1.61
N LYS A 268 9.90 15.19 0.31
CA LYS A 268 8.96 16.16 -0.29
C LYS A 268 7.81 16.15 0.69
N SER A 269 7.33 17.31 1.14
CA SER A 269 6.29 17.37 2.19
C SER A 269 5.06 16.53 1.80
N VAL A 270 5.28 15.22 1.70
CA VAL A 270 4.25 14.22 1.78
C VAL A 270 4.06 14.09 3.27
N THR A 271 3.09 14.85 3.76
CA THR A 271 2.48 14.73 5.06
C THR A 271 3.04 13.63 5.92
N LYS A 272 3.49 13.96 7.13
CA LYS A 272 3.63 12.99 8.22
C LYS A 272 2.43 12.06 8.13
N ARG A 273 2.64 10.83 7.69
CA ARG A 273 1.57 9.84 7.61
C ARG A 273 0.99 9.71 9.00
N ILE A 274 -0.16 10.30 9.14
CA ILE A 274 -0.98 10.22 10.34
C ILE A 274 -1.17 8.74 10.63
N ARG A 275 -0.89 8.33 11.87
CA ARG A 275 -1.12 6.97 12.36
C ARG A 275 -2.55 6.55 12.01
N LYS A 276 -2.69 5.67 11.03
CA LYS A 276 -4.00 5.09 10.70
C LYS A 276 -4.44 4.22 11.87
N ARG A 277 -5.55 4.55 12.50
CA ARG A 277 -6.20 3.71 13.50
C ARG A 277 -6.71 2.41 12.83
N ARG A 278 -7.02 1.38 13.62
CA ARG A 278 -7.56 0.07 13.22
C ARG A 278 -8.74 0.10 12.22
N GLY A 279 -9.35 1.27 11.93
CA GLY A 279 -10.43 1.45 10.97
C GLY A 279 -10.00 1.79 9.53
N ASP A 280 -8.76 2.27 9.32
CA ASP A 280 -8.30 2.81 8.03
C ASP A 280 -7.70 1.72 7.11
N MET A 281 -8.32 0.57 7.04
CA MET A 281 -7.76 -0.62 6.39
C MET A 281 -7.90 -0.64 4.88
N PHE A 282 -8.83 0.12 4.33
CA PHE A 282 -9.15 0.10 2.90
C PHE A 282 -8.81 1.43 2.23
N THR A 283 -8.25 1.35 1.03
CA THR A 283 -8.02 2.54 0.19
C THR A 283 -9.35 3.10 -0.31
N ALA A 284 -9.46 4.44 -0.40
CA ALA A 284 -10.62 5.06 -1.04
C ALA A 284 -10.77 4.54 -2.48
N PRO A 285 -11.99 4.31 -2.96
CA PRO A 285 -12.20 4.02 -4.36
C PRO A 285 -11.80 5.25 -5.20
N GLU A 286 -11.07 5.01 -6.30
CA GLU A 286 -10.63 6.04 -7.24
C GLU A 286 -11.61 6.15 -8.42
N ILE A 287 -11.51 7.22 -9.20
CA ILE A 287 -12.28 7.35 -10.44
C ILE A 287 -11.88 6.21 -11.39
N GLY A 288 -12.89 5.48 -11.87
CA GLY A 288 -12.71 4.28 -12.68
C GLY A 288 -12.80 2.97 -11.91
N ASP A 289 -12.71 3.00 -10.59
CA ASP A 289 -12.87 1.82 -9.72
C ASP A 289 -14.34 1.38 -9.64
N PHE A 290 -14.53 0.08 -9.37
CA PHE A 290 -15.83 -0.44 -8.97
C PHE A 290 -16.04 -0.21 -7.47
N CYS A 291 -17.26 0.20 -7.10
CA CYS A 291 -17.66 0.42 -5.72
C CYS A 291 -18.96 -0.32 -5.41
N VAL A 292 -19.21 -0.54 -4.13
CA VAL A 292 -20.45 -1.13 -3.63
C VAL A 292 -21.19 -0.10 -2.79
N HIS A 293 -22.38 0.25 -3.21
CA HIS A 293 -23.30 1.05 -2.42
C HIS A 293 -24.18 0.13 -1.56
N GLU A 294 -24.32 0.41 -0.27
CA GLU A 294 -25.03 -0.46 0.69
C GLU A 294 -26.47 -0.84 0.28
N LYS A 295 -27.16 0.04 -0.48
CA LYS A 295 -28.55 -0.17 -0.95
C LYS A 295 -28.65 -0.56 -2.42
N HIS A 296 -27.72 -0.07 -3.27
CA HIS A 296 -27.84 -0.20 -4.73
C HIS A 296 -26.88 -1.20 -5.35
N GLY A 297 -25.92 -1.72 -4.55
CA GLY A 297 -24.98 -2.75 -5.01
C GLY A 297 -23.80 -2.21 -5.81
N VAL A 298 -23.28 -3.02 -6.73
CA VAL A 298 -22.05 -2.76 -7.47
C VAL A 298 -22.28 -1.73 -8.57
N GLY A 299 -21.51 -0.65 -8.54
CA GLY A 299 -21.45 0.39 -9.57
C GLY A 299 -20.00 0.76 -9.90
N LYS A 300 -19.79 1.60 -10.91
CA LYS A 300 -18.47 2.10 -11.32
C LYS A 300 -18.41 3.61 -11.14
N ILE A 301 -17.37 4.10 -10.48
CA ILE A 301 -17.17 5.54 -10.26
C ILE A 301 -16.70 6.18 -11.56
N THR A 302 -17.46 7.16 -12.06
CA THR A 302 -17.16 7.86 -13.31
C THR A 302 -16.54 9.24 -13.08
N GLY A 303 -16.77 9.85 -11.92
CA GLY A 303 -16.20 11.16 -11.60
C GLY A 303 -16.90 11.85 -10.43
N THR A 304 -16.57 13.12 -10.23
CA THR A 304 -17.29 14.02 -9.31
C THR A 304 -17.99 15.11 -10.09
N GLN A 305 -19.13 15.55 -9.63
CA GLN A 305 -19.93 16.62 -10.25
C GLN A 305 -20.44 17.59 -9.19
N LYS A 306 -20.25 18.89 -9.44
CA LYS A 306 -20.82 19.93 -8.60
C LYS A 306 -22.23 20.22 -9.07
N ILE A 307 -23.17 20.19 -8.15
CA ILE A 307 -24.58 20.52 -8.41
C ILE A 307 -24.92 21.73 -7.54
N GLU A 308 -25.30 22.81 -8.20
CA GLU A 308 -25.81 24.00 -7.57
C GLU A 308 -27.31 23.82 -7.35
N THR A 309 -27.72 23.82 -6.09
CA THR A 309 -29.12 23.70 -5.68
C THR A 309 -29.53 24.93 -4.94
N THR A 310 -30.84 25.11 -4.72
CA THR A 310 -31.40 26.18 -3.87
C THR A 310 -30.84 26.16 -2.46
N ASP A 311 -30.25 25.01 -2.04
CA ASP A 311 -29.75 24.73 -0.69
C ASP A 311 -28.22 24.94 -0.55
N GLY A 312 -27.54 25.39 -1.65
CA GLY A 312 -26.09 25.60 -1.72
C GLY A 312 -25.38 24.75 -2.77
N ILE A 313 -24.06 24.95 -2.89
CA ILE A 313 -23.22 24.16 -3.79
C ILE A 313 -22.76 22.91 -3.05
N LYS A 314 -23.07 21.75 -3.61
CA LYS A 314 -22.61 20.44 -3.10
C LYS A 314 -21.90 19.66 -4.19
N GLU A 315 -20.89 18.89 -3.80
CA GLU A 315 -20.19 17.97 -4.71
C GLU A 315 -20.75 16.55 -4.54
N TYR A 316 -20.97 15.87 -5.66
CA TYR A 316 -21.53 14.53 -5.72
C TYR A 316 -20.58 13.61 -6.45
N LEU A 317 -20.45 12.40 -5.98
CA LEU A 317 -19.77 11.32 -6.66
C LEU A 317 -20.74 10.68 -7.65
N SER A 318 -20.36 10.60 -8.93
CA SER A 318 -21.16 9.99 -10.00
C SER A 318 -20.80 8.51 -10.12
N ILE A 319 -21.78 7.64 -9.99
CA ILE A 319 -21.61 6.18 -10.02
C ILE A 319 -22.50 5.62 -11.11
N GLU A 320 -21.91 4.98 -12.11
CA GLU A 320 -22.60 4.32 -13.21
C GLU A 320 -23.03 2.90 -12.82
N TYR A 321 -24.26 2.56 -13.18
CA TYR A 321 -24.89 1.27 -12.95
C TYR A 321 -25.27 0.60 -14.26
N LYS A 322 -25.84 -0.62 -14.20
CA LYS A 322 -26.24 -1.39 -15.35
C LYS A 322 -27.32 -0.66 -16.16
N GLY A 323 -27.08 -0.46 -17.45
CA GLY A 323 -27.99 0.23 -18.36
C GLY A 323 -27.64 1.69 -18.61
N GLY A 324 -26.55 2.20 -18.02
CA GLY A 324 -26.14 3.60 -18.13
C GLY A 324 -26.81 4.53 -17.10
N ASP A 325 -27.54 3.97 -16.14
CA ASP A 325 -28.12 4.76 -15.03
C ASP A 325 -26.99 5.31 -14.16
N VAL A 326 -27.08 6.58 -13.74
CA VAL A 326 -26.09 7.25 -12.88
C VAL A 326 -26.73 7.62 -11.55
N LEU A 327 -26.06 7.20 -10.46
CA LEU A 327 -26.41 7.60 -9.09
C LEU A 327 -25.43 8.70 -8.63
N TYR A 328 -26.00 9.76 -8.10
CA TYR A 328 -25.24 10.85 -7.50
C TYR A 328 -25.24 10.70 -5.97
N VAL A 329 -24.09 10.43 -5.39
CA VAL A 329 -23.92 10.28 -3.94
C VAL A 329 -23.22 11.52 -3.40
N PRO A 330 -23.82 12.25 -2.41
CA PRO A 330 -23.17 13.39 -1.79
C PRO A 330 -21.84 12.97 -1.14
N VAL A 331 -20.80 13.80 -1.26
CA VAL A 331 -19.48 13.49 -0.70
C VAL A 331 -19.49 13.34 0.82
N GLU A 332 -20.43 13.97 1.53
CA GLU A 332 -20.64 13.80 2.98
C GLU A 332 -21.14 12.40 3.38
N GLN A 333 -21.57 11.62 2.39
CA GLN A 333 -22.07 10.25 2.58
C GLN A 333 -21.15 9.19 1.93
N MET A 334 -19.89 9.50 1.73
CA MET A 334 -18.93 8.52 1.17
C MET A 334 -18.75 7.26 2.05
N ASP A 335 -19.11 7.32 3.32
CA ASP A 335 -19.11 6.18 4.25
C ASP A 335 -20.09 5.05 3.90
N ILE A 336 -21.10 5.31 3.04
CA ILE A 336 -22.02 4.27 2.52
C ILE A 336 -21.46 3.55 1.28
N LEU A 337 -20.32 4.02 0.77
CA LEU A 337 -19.63 3.43 -0.36
C LEU A 337 -18.41 2.66 0.12
N SER A 338 -18.24 1.47 -0.39
CA SER A 338 -17.04 0.67 -0.18
C SER A 338 -16.38 0.32 -1.51
N LYS A 339 -15.06 0.17 -1.52
CA LYS A 339 -14.36 -0.29 -2.72
C LYS A 339 -14.75 -1.74 -2.99
N TYR A 340 -15.11 -2.05 -4.24
CA TYR A 340 -15.37 -3.43 -4.62
C TYR A 340 -14.06 -4.21 -4.66
N VAL A 341 -14.02 -5.31 -3.94
CA VAL A 341 -12.90 -6.26 -3.91
C VAL A 341 -13.43 -7.62 -4.34
N GLY A 342 -13.09 -8.06 -5.55
CA GLY A 342 -13.60 -9.30 -6.14
C GLY A 342 -13.08 -9.47 -7.57
N GLU A 343 -13.93 -9.91 -8.48
CA GLU A 343 -13.59 -10.09 -9.89
C GLU A 343 -13.15 -8.79 -10.54
N SER A 344 -12.20 -8.86 -11.47
CA SER A 344 -11.64 -7.68 -12.17
C SER A 344 -12.66 -6.93 -13.03
N ASN A 345 -13.77 -7.55 -13.39
CA ASN A 345 -14.86 -6.92 -14.15
C ASN A 345 -16.23 -7.41 -13.66
N PRO A 346 -16.70 -6.94 -12.48
CA PRO A 346 -17.96 -7.40 -11.90
C PRO A 346 -19.17 -6.93 -12.73
N ALA A 347 -20.24 -7.71 -12.67
CA ALA A 347 -21.51 -7.32 -13.26
C ALA A 347 -22.12 -6.15 -12.47
N LEU A 348 -22.37 -5.02 -13.14
CA LEU A 348 -23.01 -3.86 -12.52
C LEU A 348 -24.44 -4.19 -12.09
N SER A 349 -24.83 -3.70 -10.91
CA SER A 349 -26.19 -3.81 -10.37
C SER A 349 -27.16 -2.88 -11.09
N ARG A 350 -28.48 -3.10 -10.95
CA ARG A 350 -29.53 -2.16 -11.41
C ARG A 350 -29.97 -1.27 -10.25
N ILE A 351 -30.11 0.02 -10.50
CA ILE A 351 -30.70 0.95 -9.51
C ILE A 351 -32.18 0.60 -9.28
N GLY A 352 -32.59 0.49 -8.01
CA GLY A 352 -33.97 0.17 -7.63
C GLY A 352 -34.39 -1.29 -7.87
N GLY A 353 -33.47 -2.16 -8.31
CA GLY A 353 -33.74 -3.58 -8.48
C GLY A 353 -33.77 -4.33 -7.15
N ALA A 354 -34.74 -5.25 -7.00
CA ALA A 354 -34.81 -6.14 -5.82
C ALA A 354 -33.71 -7.22 -5.80
N ASP A 355 -32.89 -7.30 -6.84
CA ASP A 355 -31.91 -8.37 -7.01
C ASP A 355 -30.76 -8.26 -6.00
N PHE A 356 -30.25 -7.05 -5.77
CA PHE A 356 -29.17 -6.84 -4.81
C PHE A 356 -29.64 -7.05 -3.36
N GLU A 357 -30.84 -6.61 -3.01
CA GLU A 357 -31.42 -6.84 -1.67
C GLU A 357 -31.63 -8.35 -1.41
N ARG A 358 -32.07 -9.12 -2.41
CA ARG A 358 -32.16 -10.59 -2.30
C ARG A 358 -30.80 -11.25 -2.12
N VAL A 359 -29.76 -10.76 -2.83
CA VAL A 359 -28.39 -11.23 -2.67
C VAL A 359 -27.87 -10.91 -1.26
N LYS A 360 -28.07 -9.69 -0.79
CA LYS A 360 -27.67 -9.23 0.55
C LYS A 360 -28.35 -10.04 1.65
N GLU A 361 -29.64 -10.35 1.51
CA GLU A 361 -30.38 -11.17 2.49
C GLU A 361 -29.87 -12.63 2.54
N ARG A 362 -29.57 -13.24 1.39
CA ARG A 362 -28.94 -14.59 1.33
C ARG A 362 -27.58 -14.60 2.00
N VAL A 363 -26.75 -13.58 1.73
CA VAL A 363 -25.45 -13.41 2.37
C VAL A 363 -25.62 -13.26 3.87
N LYS A 364 -26.58 -12.48 4.33
CA LYS A 364 -26.89 -12.27 5.73
C LYS A 364 -27.32 -13.57 6.45
N GLN A 365 -28.10 -14.42 5.79
CA GLN A 365 -28.47 -15.74 6.32
C GLN A 365 -27.25 -16.66 6.45
N SER A 366 -26.36 -16.66 5.45
CA SER A 366 -25.10 -17.41 5.52
C SER A 366 -24.18 -16.90 6.64
N ILE A 367 -24.11 -15.58 6.82
CA ILE A 367 -23.35 -14.92 7.89
C ILE A 367 -23.94 -15.29 9.27
N LYS A 368 -25.26 -15.37 9.43
CA LYS A 368 -25.89 -15.77 10.70
C LYS A 368 -25.45 -17.16 11.16
N LYS A 369 -25.39 -18.12 10.24
CA LYS A 369 -24.90 -19.47 10.55
C LYS A 369 -23.44 -19.44 11.00
N LEU A 370 -22.59 -18.74 10.25
CA LEU A 370 -21.18 -18.57 10.61
C LEU A 370 -21.01 -17.84 11.95
N ALA A 371 -21.77 -16.77 12.19
CA ALA A 371 -21.73 -16.02 13.42
C ALA A 371 -22.17 -16.85 14.63
N PHE A 372 -23.12 -17.77 14.44
CA PHE A 372 -23.54 -18.71 15.48
C PHE A 372 -22.41 -19.67 15.86
N ASP A 373 -21.77 -20.32 14.87
CA ASP A 373 -20.65 -21.23 15.09
C ASP A 373 -19.45 -20.51 15.76
N LEU A 374 -19.21 -19.26 15.37
CA LEU A 374 -18.14 -18.44 15.95
C LEU A 374 -18.49 -17.97 17.37
N LYS A 375 -19.76 -17.60 17.63
CA LYS A 375 -20.23 -17.23 18.99
C LYS A 375 -20.13 -18.39 19.97
N GLU A 376 -20.43 -19.60 19.54
CA GLU A 376 -20.33 -20.80 20.37
C GLU A 376 -18.87 -21.04 20.78
N LEU A 377 -17.93 -20.98 19.81
CA LEU A 377 -16.50 -21.07 20.07
C LEU A 377 -15.98 -19.96 21.00
N TYR A 378 -16.51 -18.75 20.83
CA TYR A 378 -16.14 -17.59 21.66
C TYR A 378 -16.73 -17.68 23.08
N ALA A 379 -17.98 -18.11 23.20
CA ALA A 379 -18.65 -18.29 24.49
C ALA A 379 -17.98 -19.37 25.36
N GLU A 380 -17.58 -20.50 24.75
CA GLU A 380 -16.82 -21.55 25.49
C GLU A 380 -15.51 -21.00 26.08
N ARG A 381 -14.89 -20.03 25.41
CA ARG A 381 -13.62 -19.45 25.82
C ARG A 381 -13.80 -18.33 26.86
N THR A 382 -14.79 -17.45 26.65
CA THR A 382 -15.10 -16.34 27.57
C THR A 382 -15.63 -16.82 28.92
N ALA A 383 -16.26 -18.02 28.96
CA ALA A 383 -16.74 -18.63 30.16
C ALA A 383 -15.62 -19.22 31.04
N LYS A 384 -14.39 -19.37 30.53
CA LYS A 384 -13.26 -19.90 31.31
C LYS A 384 -12.44 -18.76 31.90
N LYS A 385 -12.10 -18.89 33.15
CA LYS A 385 -11.16 -17.99 33.83
C LYS A 385 -9.73 -18.37 33.45
N GLY A 386 -8.98 -17.41 32.92
CA GLY A 386 -7.55 -17.48 32.69
C GLY A 386 -6.76 -17.32 33.99
N PHE A 387 -5.46 -17.48 33.88
CA PHE A 387 -4.52 -17.15 34.96
C PHE A 387 -4.15 -15.67 34.84
N CYS A 388 -4.30 -14.89 35.90
CA CYS A 388 -3.91 -13.50 35.97
C CYS A 388 -2.42 -13.42 36.37
N PHE A 389 -1.57 -13.04 35.44
CA PHE A 389 -0.13 -12.88 35.66
C PHE A 389 0.16 -11.62 36.49
N PRO A 390 1.25 -11.57 37.30
CA PRO A 390 1.57 -10.43 38.13
C PRO A 390 1.92 -9.21 37.27
N GLU A 391 1.30 -8.09 37.57
CA GLU A 391 1.54 -6.79 36.94
C GLU A 391 2.80 -6.15 37.52
N ASN A 392 3.64 -5.56 36.66
CA ASN A 392 4.79 -4.71 37.00
C ASN A 392 5.67 -5.16 38.19
N THR A 393 6.49 -6.15 37.95
CA THR A 393 7.57 -6.50 38.90
C THR A 393 8.85 -5.72 38.56
N VAL A 394 9.68 -5.40 39.57
CA VAL A 394 11.00 -4.78 39.36
C VAL A 394 11.86 -5.61 38.39
N MET A 395 11.74 -6.95 38.43
CA MET A 395 12.44 -7.84 37.50
C MET A 395 11.98 -7.65 36.05
N MET A 396 10.73 -7.30 35.79
CA MET A 396 10.24 -7.03 34.46
C MET A 396 10.81 -5.69 33.93
N GLU A 397 10.89 -4.67 34.76
CA GLU A 397 11.51 -3.38 34.42
C GLU A 397 13.01 -3.54 34.14
N GLU A 398 13.73 -4.34 34.91
CA GLU A 398 15.14 -4.69 34.66
C GLU A 398 15.31 -5.42 33.34
N PHE A 399 14.43 -6.36 33.01
CA PHE A 399 14.45 -7.08 31.75
C PHE A 399 14.18 -6.16 30.57
N GLU A 400 13.22 -5.23 30.67
CA GLU A 400 12.92 -4.24 29.65
C GLU A 400 14.09 -3.28 29.42
N SER A 401 14.69 -2.78 30.50
CA SER A 401 15.82 -1.84 30.46
C SER A 401 17.11 -2.45 29.86
N ALA A 402 17.27 -3.77 29.96
CA ALA A 402 18.40 -4.50 29.40
C ALA A 402 18.29 -4.71 27.86
N PHE A 403 17.23 -4.19 27.22
CA PHE A 403 17.11 -4.26 25.77
C PHE A 403 18.03 -3.24 25.10
N VAL A 404 18.89 -3.71 24.19
CA VAL A 404 19.98 -2.94 23.58
C VAL A 404 19.46 -1.89 22.56
N TYR A 405 18.23 -2.04 22.07
CA TYR A 405 17.64 -1.18 21.05
C TYR A 405 16.52 -0.33 21.62
N GLU A 406 16.24 0.81 20.99
CA GLU A 406 15.05 1.61 21.32
C GLU A 406 13.80 0.96 20.70
N GLU A 407 12.75 0.80 21.50
CA GLU A 407 11.48 0.31 21.06
C GLU A 407 10.76 1.32 20.18
N THR A 408 10.11 0.82 19.15
CA THR A 408 9.20 1.66 18.38
C THR A 408 7.89 1.89 19.13
N PRO A 409 7.18 3.01 18.89
CA PRO A 409 5.90 3.27 19.55
C PRO A 409 4.87 2.15 19.41
N ASP A 410 4.87 1.45 18.25
CA ASP A 410 3.94 0.33 18.03
C ASP A 410 4.36 -0.93 18.80
N GLN A 411 5.67 -1.14 18.99
CA GLN A 411 6.16 -2.21 19.87
C GLN A 411 5.70 -1.98 21.31
N LEU A 412 5.87 -0.75 21.84
CA LEU A 412 5.43 -0.39 23.19
C LEU A 412 3.92 -0.60 23.35
N THR A 413 3.11 -0.09 22.40
CA THR A 413 1.66 -0.30 22.41
C THR A 413 1.29 -1.79 22.39
N SER A 414 1.99 -2.60 21.57
CA SER A 414 1.74 -4.04 21.48
C SER A 414 2.12 -4.77 22.77
N ILE A 415 3.21 -4.37 23.42
CA ILE A 415 3.64 -4.90 24.71
C ILE A 415 2.60 -4.61 25.79
N GLU A 416 2.14 -3.36 25.89
CA GLU A 416 1.10 -2.94 26.82
C GLU A 416 -0.21 -3.72 26.61
N GLU A 417 -0.66 -3.87 25.37
CA GLU A 417 -1.86 -4.65 25.03
C GLU A 417 -1.73 -6.12 25.44
N ILE A 418 -0.57 -6.74 25.22
CA ILE A 418 -0.31 -8.14 25.62
C ILE A 418 -0.24 -8.27 27.13
N LYS A 419 0.46 -7.36 27.82
CA LYS A 419 0.50 -7.33 29.30
C LYS A 419 -0.91 -7.20 29.88
N SER A 420 -1.72 -6.26 29.39
CA SER A 420 -3.09 -6.07 29.84
C SER A 420 -3.95 -7.32 29.67
N ASP A 421 -3.79 -8.03 28.53
CA ASP A 421 -4.52 -9.30 28.32
C ASP A 421 -4.06 -10.38 29.32
N MET A 422 -2.75 -10.58 29.50
CA MET A 422 -2.20 -11.61 30.39
C MET A 422 -2.47 -11.32 31.88
N CYS A 423 -2.57 -10.06 32.26
CA CYS A 423 -2.92 -9.65 33.62
C CYS A 423 -4.43 -9.68 33.89
N SER A 424 -5.26 -10.01 32.88
CA SER A 424 -6.72 -10.15 33.04
C SER A 424 -7.12 -11.58 33.38
N GLU A 425 -8.36 -11.76 33.90
CA GLU A 425 -8.93 -13.09 34.11
C GLU A 425 -9.38 -13.81 32.81
N LYS A 426 -9.10 -13.24 31.61
CA LYS A 426 -9.48 -13.83 30.33
C LYS A 426 -8.31 -14.58 29.71
N VAL A 427 -8.57 -15.72 29.08
CA VAL A 427 -7.54 -16.43 28.31
C VAL A 427 -7.21 -15.63 27.06
N MET A 428 -5.96 -15.17 26.93
CA MET A 428 -5.48 -14.40 25.78
C MET A 428 -5.44 -15.26 24.50
N ASP A 429 -5.89 -14.72 23.37
CA ASP A 429 -5.58 -15.21 22.02
C ASP A 429 -5.37 -14.02 21.10
N ARG A 430 -4.16 -13.55 21.09
CA ARG A 430 -3.80 -12.33 20.38
C ARG A 430 -2.94 -12.65 19.17
N LEU A 431 -3.23 -11.92 18.08
CA LEU A 431 -2.42 -11.95 16.87
C LEU A 431 -1.49 -10.73 16.81
N LEU A 432 -0.19 -10.97 16.83
CA LEU A 432 0.84 -9.93 16.64
C LEU A 432 1.27 -9.91 15.18
N CYS A 433 0.85 -8.89 14.46
CA CYS A 433 1.20 -8.64 13.06
C CYS A 433 2.32 -7.60 12.95
N GLY A 434 3.31 -7.86 12.14
CA GLY A 434 4.37 -6.88 11.84
C GLY A 434 5.31 -7.45 10.80
N ASP A 435 5.92 -6.59 10.00
CA ASP A 435 6.85 -7.04 8.96
C ASP A 435 8.03 -7.84 9.52
N VAL A 436 8.70 -8.57 8.63
CA VAL A 436 9.91 -9.31 8.99
C VAL A 436 10.97 -8.34 9.53
N GLY A 437 11.55 -8.65 10.71
CA GLY A 437 12.55 -7.79 11.35
C GLY A 437 12.01 -6.57 12.11
N TYR A 438 10.70 -6.54 12.44
CA TYR A 438 10.08 -5.47 13.24
C TYR A 438 10.05 -5.76 14.75
N GLY A 439 10.85 -6.69 15.21
CA GLY A 439 11.02 -6.98 16.64
C GLY A 439 9.88 -7.78 17.27
N LYS A 440 9.06 -8.47 16.49
CA LYS A 440 7.99 -9.35 17.04
C LYS A 440 8.51 -10.35 18.08
N THR A 441 9.72 -10.89 17.88
CA THR A 441 10.36 -11.82 18.80
C THR A 441 10.63 -11.19 20.16
N GLU A 442 11.10 -9.94 20.24
CA GLU A 442 11.31 -9.24 21.51
C GLU A 442 9.98 -9.05 22.26
N VAL A 443 8.93 -8.63 21.55
CA VAL A 443 7.58 -8.51 22.14
C VAL A 443 7.12 -9.85 22.73
N ALA A 444 7.35 -10.96 22.02
CA ALA A 444 7.00 -12.29 22.49
C ALA A 444 7.87 -12.73 23.68
N LEU A 445 9.16 -12.43 23.70
CA LEU A 445 10.05 -12.76 24.82
C LEU A 445 9.68 -12.01 26.10
N ARG A 446 9.13 -10.78 26.01
CA ARG A 446 8.59 -10.07 27.16
C ARG A 446 7.32 -10.75 27.71
N ALA A 447 6.44 -11.24 26.84
CA ALA A 447 5.30 -12.05 27.27
C ALA A 447 5.75 -13.38 27.93
N VAL A 448 6.77 -14.02 27.37
CA VAL A 448 7.39 -15.22 27.95
C VAL A 448 7.93 -14.93 29.35
N TYR A 449 8.66 -13.83 29.51
CA TYR A 449 9.22 -13.47 30.82
C TYR A 449 8.14 -13.18 31.85
N LEU A 450 7.07 -12.49 31.47
CA LEU A 450 5.90 -12.27 32.34
C LEU A 450 5.27 -13.59 32.76
N CYS A 451 5.18 -14.58 31.85
CA CYS A 451 4.68 -15.91 32.16
C CYS A 451 5.57 -16.64 33.17
N VAL A 452 6.91 -16.57 33.01
CA VAL A 452 7.88 -17.20 33.91
C VAL A 452 7.86 -16.53 35.29
N LEU A 453 7.75 -15.20 35.37
CA LEU A 453 7.57 -14.49 36.63
C LEU A 453 6.31 -14.89 37.39
N GLY A 454 5.25 -15.29 36.66
CA GLY A 454 4.04 -15.89 37.23
C GLY A 454 4.19 -17.35 37.67
N GLY A 455 5.39 -17.94 37.60
CA GLY A 455 5.69 -19.32 37.99
C GLY A 455 5.18 -20.38 37.01
N LYS A 456 4.85 -20.01 35.75
CA LYS A 456 4.36 -20.90 34.73
C LYS A 456 5.39 -21.13 33.61
N GLN A 457 5.23 -22.23 32.89
CA GLN A 457 6.05 -22.56 31.76
C GLN A 457 5.55 -21.87 30.49
N ALA A 458 6.48 -21.51 29.59
CA ALA A 458 6.15 -20.97 28.27
C ALA A 458 6.68 -21.89 27.17
N ALA A 459 5.99 -21.93 26.02
CA ALA A 459 6.41 -22.67 24.84
C ALA A 459 6.40 -21.76 23.60
N ILE A 460 7.49 -21.81 22.80
CA ILE A 460 7.55 -21.17 21.48
C ILE A 460 7.55 -22.27 20.42
N MET A 461 6.56 -22.27 19.56
CA MET A 461 6.41 -23.24 18.48
C MET A 461 6.64 -22.63 17.12
N CYS A 462 7.56 -23.24 16.34
CA CYS A 462 8.00 -22.79 15.03
C CYS A 462 7.74 -23.82 13.95
N PRO A 463 7.55 -23.44 12.67
CA PRO A 463 7.28 -24.37 11.58
C PRO A 463 8.50 -25.17 11.11
N SER A 464 9.71 -24.70 11.38
CA SER A 464 10.96 -25.38 10.95
C SER A 464 11.97 -25.52 12.07
N THR A 465 12.85 -26.52 11.94
CA THR A 465 13.92 -26.80 12.91
C THR A 465 14.93 -25.66 12.99
N VAL A 466 15.26 -25.07 11.83
CA VAL A 466 16.23 -23.94 11.77
C VAL A 466 15.70 -22.73 12.52
N LEU A 467 14.41 -22.39 12.31
CA LEU A 467 13.79 -21.28 13.01
C LEU A 467 13.68 -21.52 14.52
N SER A 468 13.39 -22.78 14.92
CA SER A 468 13.40 -23.17 16.32
C SER A 468 14.77 -22.98 16.97
N GLU A 469 15.85 -23.33 16.27
CA GLU A 469 17.21 -23.11 16.78
C GLU A 469 17.57 -21.63 16.86
N GLN A 470 17.11 -20.79 15.90
CA GLN A 470 17.30 -19.34 15.98
C GLN A 470 16.57 -18.72 17.17
N HIS A 471 15.29 -19.06 17.38
CA HIS A 471 14.55 -18.58 18.55
C HIS A 471 15.17 -19.07 19.87
N PHE A 472 15.68 -20.31 19.89
CA PHE A 472 16.38 -20.86 21.05
C PHE A 472 17.63 -20.03 21.38
N ASN A 473 18.49 -19.78 20.39
CA ASN A 473 19.70 -18.99 20.58
C ASN A 473 19.40 -17.54 20.99
N THR A 474 18.41 -16.91 20.36
CA THR A 474 17.96 -15.56 20.72
C THR A 474 17.41 -15.52 22.14
N ALA A 475 16.60 -16.50 22.53
CA ALA A 475 16.07 -16.58 23.89
C ALA A 475 17.17 -16.86 24.92
N LEU A 476 18.12 -17.76 24.60
CA LEU A 476 19.24 -18.05 25.47
C LEU A 476 20.11 -16.81 25.75
N GLU A 477 20.40 -16.03 24.70
CA GLU A 477 21.16 -14.77 24.82
C GLU A 477 20.38 -13.73 25.62
N ARG A 478 19.07 -13.58 25.32
CA ARG A 478 18.22 -12.57 25.96
C ARG A 478 17.95 -12.84 27.44
N PHE A 479 17.83 -14.11 27.83
CA PHE A 479 17.57 -14.54 29.22
C PHE A 479 18.80 -14.90 30.03
N LYS A 480 20.01 -14.73 29.48
CA LYS A 480 21.25 -15.16 30.08
C LYS A 480 21.42 -14.70 31.53
N ASP A 481 21.08 -13.45 31.83
CA ASP A 481 21.28 -12.80 33.10
C ASP A 481 20.01 -12.79 33.99
N PHE A 482 18.92 -13.43 33.54
CA PHE A 482 17.60 -13.38 34.16
C PHE A 482 17.13 -14.72 34.79
N GLY A 483 18.01 -15.71 34.86
CA GLY A 483 17.76 -16.97 35.57
C GLY A 483 16.72 -17.89 34.92
N VAL A 484 16.27 -17.61 33.68
CA VAL A 484 15.30 -18.43 32.94
C VAL A 484 15.99 -19.63 32.29
N ARG A 485 15.48 -20.83 32.54
CA ARG A 485 16.00 -22.06 31.93
C ARG A 485 15.35 -22.33 30.60
N VAL A 486 16.12 -22.12 29.54
CA VAL A 486 15.68 -22.27 28.14
C VAL A 486 16.20 -23.55 27.55
N GLU A 487 15.33 -24.38 26.97
CA GLU A 487 15.71 -25.59 26.23
C GLU A 487 15.02 -25.68 24.87
N ALA A 488 15.64 -26.47 23.95
CA ALA A 488 15.08 -26.69 22.63
C ALA A 488 14.73 -28.17 22.41
N LEU A 489 13.50 -28.41 21.96
CA LEU A 489 13.03 -29.73 21.56
C LEU A 489 12.88 -29.79 20.04
N ASN A 490 13.97 -30.12 19.36
CA ASN A 490 14.00 -30.24 17.93
C ASN A 490 14.89 -31.46 17.51
N ARG A 491 14.98 -31.70 16.20
CA ARG A 491 15.69 -32.87 15.67
C ARG A 491 17.22 -32.82 15.79
N PHE A 492 17.79 -31.64 16.06
CA PHE A 492 19.24 -31.51 16.31
C PHE A 492 19.69 -32.12 17.64
N LYS A 493 18.75 -32.34 18.55
CA LYS A 493 19.04 -32.98 19.83
C LYS A 493 18.99 -34.52 19.68
N THR A 494 19.96 -35.19 20.22
CA THR A 494 19.99 -36.65 20.23
C THR A 494 18.80 -37.26 20.97
N PRO A 495 18.34 -38.47 20.66
CA PRO A 495 17.20 -39.09 21.36
C PRO A 495 17.35 -39.10 22.88
N GLN A 496 18.56 -39.39 23.39
CA GLN A 496 18.85 -39.36 24.83
C GLN A 496 18.68 -37.98 25.43
N LYS A 497 19.19 -36.93 24.77
CA LYS A 497 18.95 -35.55 25.18
C LYS A 497 17.46 -35.15 25.12
N GLN A 498 16.72 -35.58 24.10
CA GLN A 498 15.29 -35.34 24.03
C GLN A 498 14.53 -35.95 25.21
N GLN A 499 14.85 -37.20 25.58
CA GLN A 499 14.25 -37.88 26.76
C GLN A 499 14.56 -37.14 28.05
N LYS A 500 15.78 -36.63 28.22
CA LYS A 500 16.16 -35.84 29.39
C LYS A 500 15.37 -34.53 29.44
N ILE A 501 15.25 -33.80 28.33
CA ILE A 501 14.49 -32.57 28.22
C ILE A 501 13.01 -32.80 28.53
N LEU A 502 12.42 -33.89 28.01
CA LEU A 502 11.01 -34.22 28.30
C LEU A 502 10.76 -34.49 29.77
N LYS A 503 11.72 -35.18 30.47
CA LYS A 503 11.63 -35.42 31.89
C LYS A 503 11.75 -34.12 32.71
N GLU A 504 12.75 -33.29 32.41
CA GLU A 504 12.95 -31.99 33.07
C GLU A 504 11.78 -31.01 32.83
N LEU A 505 11.15 -31.06 31.65
CA LEU A 505 9.95 -30.29 31.34
C LEU A 505 8.77 -30.72 32.20
N ALA A 506 8.55 -32.04 32.35
CA ALA A 506 7.46 -32.56 33.15
C ALA A 506 7.69 -32.38 34.67
N GLU A 507 8.93 -32.21 35.12
CA GLU A 507 9.29 -31.90 36.51
C GLU A 507 9.24 -30.39 36.83
N GLY A 508 8.98 -29.53 35.85
CA GLY A 508 9.00 -28.07 36.03
C GLY A 508 10.40 -27.46 36.06
N ASN A 509 11.40 -28.19 35.64
CA ASN A 509 12.80 -27.73 35.63
C ASN A 509 13.20 -26.93 34.40
N ILE A 510 12.27 -26.72 33.42
CA ILE A 510 12.44 -25.90 32.23
C ILE A 510 11.34 -24.85 32.25
N ASP A 511 11.72 -23.56 32.12
CA ASP A 511 10.80 -22.44 32.16
C ASP A 511 10.31 -22.09 30.75
N LEU A 512 11.20 -22.13 29.75
CA LEU A 512 10.92 -21.90 28.34
C LEU A 512 11.37 -23.06 27.48
N ILE A 513 10.46 -23.63 26.69
CA ILE A 513 10.81 -24.62 25.68
C ILE A 513 10.54 -24.08 24.29
N VAL A 514 11.54 -24.21 23.39
CA VAL A 514 11.41 -23.82 21.98
C VAL A 514 11.41 -25.07 21.12
N GLY A 515 10.44 -25.20 20.22
CA GLY A 515 10.39 -26.42 19.39
C GLY A 515 9.56 -26.28 18.13
N THR A 516 9.46 -27.41 17.42
CA THR A 516 8.59 -27.51 16.24
C THR A 516 7.25 -28.17 16.65
N HIS A 517 6.47 -28.63 15.66
CA HIS A 517 5.26 -29.46 15.90
C HIS A 517 5.52 -30.67 16.82
N ARG A 518 6.76 -31.04 17.10
CA ARG A 518 7.15 -32.04 18.08
C ARG A 518 6.62 -31.75 19.48
N LEU A 519 6.43 -30.47 19.82
CA LEU A 519 5.82 -30.03 21.09
C LEU A 519 4.35 -30.47 21.25
N LEU A 520 3.67 -30.84 20.16
CA LEU A 520 2.27 -31.33 20.18
C LEU A 520 2.15 -32.85 20.25
N SER A 521 3.27 -33.56 20.41
CA SER A 521 3.27 -35.02 20.49
C SER A 521 2.78 -35.48 21.88
N SER A 522 2.18 -36.68 21.95
CA SER A 522 1.52 -37.20 23.15
C SER A 522 2.46 -37.51 24.32
N ASP A 523 3.74 -37.64 24.05
CA ASP A 523 4.79 -37.89 25.06
C ASP A 523 5.33 -36.59 25.69
N VAL A 524 4.96 -35.40 25.16
CA VAL A 524 5.31 -34.09 25.73
C VAL A 524 4.29 -33.73 26.81
N LYS A 525 4.76 -33.65 28.03
CA LYS A 525 3.97 -33.27 29.19
C LYS A 525 4.58 -32.03 29.82
N PHE A 526 3.78 -30.97 29.95
CA PHE A 526 4.16 -29.78 30.68
C PHE A 526 3.78 -29.94 32.16
N TYR A 527 4.56 -29.36 33.05
CA TYR A 527 4.20 -29.26 34.45
C TYR A 527 3.03 -28.28 34.63
N ASP A 528 3.19 -27.04 34.16
CA ASP A 528 2.13 -26.02 34.15
C ASP A 528 2.37 -24.99 33.03
N LEU A 529 1.79 -25.25 31.85
CA LEU A 529 1.92 -24.38 30.67
C LEU A 529 0.99 -23.17 30.81
N GLY A 530 1.56 -21.96 30.87
CA GLY A 530 0.83 -20.69 30.95
C GLY A 530 0.74 -19.95 29.63
N LEU A 531 1.78 -20.02 28.78
CA LEU A 531 1.83 -19.27 27.51
C LEU A 531 2.31 -20.14 26.35
N LEU A 532 1.57 -20.10 25.25
CA LEU A 532 1.96 -20.68 23.96
C LEU A 532 2.18 -19.59 22.91
N VAL A 533 3.42 -19.42 22.46
CA VAL A 533 3.76 -18.53 21.34
C VAL A 533 3.84 -19.36 20.07
N LEU A 534 3.09 -18.93 19.04
CA LEU A 534 3.06 -19.57 17.72
C LEU A 534 3.70 -18.64 16.70
N ASP A 535 4.78 -19.06 16.05
CA ASP A 535 5.34 -18.32 14.94
C ASP A 535 4.85 -18.90 13.61
N GLU A 536 4.36 -18.03 12.71
CA GLU A 536 3.84 -18.36 11.38
C GLU A 536 2.80 -19.52 11.41
N GLU A 537 1.75 -19.39 12.25
CA GLU A 537 0.69 -20.40 12.48
C GLU A 537 0.11 -20.96 11.17
N GLN A 538 0.08 -20.18 10.11
CA GLN A 538 -0.46 -20.59 8.81
C GLN A 538 0.29 -21.78 8.18
N ARG A 539 1.53 -21.99 8.54
CA ARG A 539 2.39 -23.05 7.98
C ARG A 539 2.22 -24.43 8.65
N PHE A 540 1.43 -24.48 9.73
CA PHE A 540 1.12 -25.76 10.37
C PHE A 540 0.01 -26.51 9.60
N GLY A 541 0.16 -27.84 9.53
CA GLY A 541 -0.85 -28.71 8.92
C GLY A 541 -2.18 -28.70 9.69
N VAL A 542 -3.22 -29.20 9.04
CA VAL A 542 -4.59 -29.22 9.59
C VAL A 542 -4.66 -29.98 10.93
N GLU A 543 -4.02 -31.13 11.02
CA GLU A 543 -3.98 -31.94 12.26
C GLU A 543 -3.31 -31.20 13.43
N HIS A 544 -2.21 -30.49 13.14
CA HIS A 544 -1.52 -29.69 14.15
C HIS A 544 -2.40 -28.51 14.61
N LYS A 545 -3.13 -27.86 13.69
CA LYS A 545 -4.06 -26.78 14.04
C LYS A 545 -5.19 -27.23 14.96
N GLU A 546 -5.72 -28.43 14.76
CA GLU A 546 -6.73 -28.99 15.65
C GLU A 546 -6.16 -29.23 17.06
N LYS A 547 -4.96 -29.80 17.18
CA LYS A 547 -4.28 -29.98 18.49
C LYS A 547 -4.02 -28.64 19.17
N ILE A 548 -3.59 -27.62 18.42
CA ILE A 548 -3.36 -26.26 18.93
C ILE A 548 -4.67 -25.67 19.47
N LYS A 549 -5.80 -25.87 18.80
CA LYS A 549 -7.10 -25.40 19.30
C LYS A 549 -7.44 -25.98 20.69
N HIS A 550 -7.09 -27.22 20.94
CA HIS A 550 -7.31 -27.81 22.27
C HIS A 550 -6.44 -27.15 23.34
N VAL A 551 -5.18 -26.87 23.06
CA VAL A 551 -4.27 -26.17 23.99
C VAL A 551 -4.74 -24.74 24.24
N LYS A 552 -5.16 -24.03 23.22
CA LYS A 552 -5.67 -22.65 23.28
C LYS A 552 -6.91 -22.46 24.20
N LYS A 553 -7.61 -23.52 24.56
CA LYS A 553 -8.79 -23.43 25.43
C LYS A 553 -8.44 -23.03 26.87
N ASN A 554 -7.22 -23.29 27.35
CA ASN A 554 -6.86 -23.14 28.77
C ASN A 554 -5.53 -22.40 28.98
N VAL A 555 -4.83 -22.02 27.90
CA VAL A 555 -3.49 -21.45 27.90
C VAL A 555 -3.51 -20.17 27.07
N ASP A 556 -2.86 -19.13 27.55
CA ASP A 556 -2.68 -17.90 26.79
C ASP A 556 -1.93 -18.17 25.51
N CYS A 557 -2.39 -17.58 24.41
CA CYS A 557 -1.82 -17.80 23.10
C CYS A 557 -1.48 -16.49 22.40
N LEU A 558 -0.20 -16.32 22.06
CA LEU A 558 0.30 -15.24 21.23
C LEU A 558 0.74 -15.79 19.88
N THR A 559 0.09 -15.38 18.81
CA THR A 559 0.48 -15.76 17.44
C THR A 559 1.23 -14.63 16.75
N MET A 560 2.39 -14.93 16.20
CA MET A 560 3.18 -13.96 15.42
C MET A 560 3.06 -14.26 13.93
N THR A 561 2.93 -13.22 13.11
CA THR A 561 2.98 -13.35 11.64
C THR A 561 3.55 -12.11 10.97
N ALA A 562 4.24 -12.31 9.84
CA ALA A 562 4.71 -11.21 9.00
C ALA A 562 3.63 -10.74 8.01
N THR A 563 2.82 -11.67 7.51
CA THR A 563 1.73 -11.38 6.58
C THR A 563 0.48 -12.09 7.08
N PRO A 564 -0.51 -11.35 7.58
CA PRO A 564 -1.75 -11.97 8.03
C PRO A 564 -2.42 -12.67 6.84
N ILE A 565 -2.75 -13.95 7.01
CA ILE A 565 -3.59 -14.63 6.02
C ILE A 565 -4.96 -13.95 6.04
N PRO A 566 -5.61 -13.79 4.87
CA PRO A 566 -6.94 -13.19 4.78
C PRO A 566 -7.95 -13.74 5.80
N ARG A 567 -7.94 -15.06 6.06
CA ARG A 567 -8.85 -15.69 7.05
C ARG A 567 -8.57 -15.24 8.48
N THR A 568 -7.33 -15.26 8.93
CA THR A 568 -6.95 -14.84 10.29
C THR A 568 -7.20 -13.36 10.50
N LEU A 569 -6.89 -12.56 9.47
CA LEU A 569 -7.20 -11.15 9.43
C LEU A 569 -8.70 -10.89 9.52
N HIS A 570 -9.51 -11.65 8.79
CA HIS A 570 -10.95 -11.55 8.80
C HIS A 570 -11.54 -11.84 10.20
N MET A 571 -11.05 -12.87 10.90
CA MET A 571 -11.47 -13.17 12.27
C MET A 571 -11.12 -12.04 13.25
N SER A 572 -9.97 -11.40 13.06
CA SER A 572 -9.55 -10.26 13.89
C SER A 572 -10.35 -8.99 13.59
N LEU A 573 -10.66 -8.72 12.32
CA LEU A 573 -11.52 -7.60 11.89
C LEU A 573 -12.95 -7.75 12.38
N ALA A 574 -13.44 -8.98 12.46
CA ALA A 574 -14.75 -9.31 13.03
C ALA A 574 -14.79 -9.20 14.56
N GLY A 575 -13.67 -8.89 15.23
CA GLY A 575 -13.61 -8.77 16.70
C GLY A 575 -13.58 -10.12 17.45
N ILE A 576 -13.34 -11.23 16.73
CA ILE A 576 -13.28 -12.58 17.30
C ILE A 576 -11.91 -12.86 17.93
N ARG A 577 -10.87 -12.23 17.43
CA ARG A 577 -9.50 -12.38 17.89
C ARG A 577 -8.85 -11.01 18.05
N ASP A 578 -8.16 -10.78 19.15
CA ASP A 578 -7.44 -9.55 19.40
C ASP A 578 -6.23 -9.45 18.47
N ILE A 579 -5.91 -8.24 18.01
CA ILE A 579 -4.81 -7.98 17.08
C ILE A 579 -3.97 -6.79 17.57
N SER A 580 -2.66 -6.98 17.56
CA SER A 580 -1.66 -5.92 17.71
C SER A 580 -0.86 -5.79 16.43
N THR A 581 -0.57 -4.57 15.98
CA THR A 581 0.14 -4.33 14.72
C THR A 581 1.37 -3.48 14.96
N ILE A 582 2.52 -3.93 14.41
CA ILE A 582 3.77 -3.18 14.40
C ILE A 582 4.01 -2.70 12.97
N ASN A 583 3.71 -1.44 12.70
CA ASN A 583 3.85 -0.81 11.39
C ASN A 583 5.10 0.08 11.29
N ASN A 584 5.64 0.51 12.42
CA ASN A 584 6.82 1.36 12.47
C ASN A 584 8.09 0.49 12.42
N PRO A 585 8.97 0.69 11.40
CA PRO A 585 10.24 -0.02 11.35
C PRO A 585 11.19 0.45 12.45
N PRO A 586 12.14 -0.41 12.89
CA PRO A 586 13.25 0.02 13.73
C PRO A 586 14.08 1.12 13.05
N SER A 587 14.63 2.06 13.84
CA SER A 587 15.27 3.30 13.39
C SER A 587 16.44 3.12 12.41
N LYS A 588 17.13 1.98 12.43
CA LYS A 588 18.31 1.69 11.59
C LYS A 588 18.03 0.86 10.32
N ARG A 589 16.76 0.56 10.01
CA ARG A 589 16.42 -0.30 8.89
C ARG A 589 16.19 0.48 7.60
N LEU A 590 16.89 0.11 6.54
CA LEU A 590 16.75 0.69 5.20
C LEU A 590 15.71 -0.09 4.37
N PRO A 591 14.94 0.59 3.50
CA PRO A 591 14.07 -0.06 2.53
C PRO A 591 14.87 -0.92 1.55
N VAL A 592 14.30 -2.06 1.14
CA VAL A 592 14.90 -2.91 0.13
C VAL A 592 14.60 -2.36 -1.26
N GLN A 593 15.64 -2.06 -2.03
CA GLN A 593 15.50 -1.65 -3.42
C GLN A 593 14.94 -2.80 -4.25
N THR A 594 13.81 -2.56 -4.88
CA THR A 594 13.05 -3.60 -5.57
C THR A 594 13.02 -3.33 -7.07
N TYR A 595 13.49 -4.31 -7.85
CA TYR A 595 13.55 -4.26 -9.30
C TYR A 595 12.72 -5.38 -9.91
N VAL A 596 11.94 -5.06 -10.92
CA VAL A 596 11.23 -6.05 -11.77
C VAL A 596 11.81 -5.94 -13.16
N VAL A 597 12.53 -6.97 -13.59
CA VAL A 597 13.37 -6.92 -14.79
C VAL A 597 13.34 -8.27 -15.53
N GLU A 598 13.67 -8.27 -16.80
CA GLU A 598 13.84 -9.52 -17.53
C GLU A 598 15.10 -10.27 -17.07
N GLU A 599 15.00 -11.59 -17.07
CA GLU A 599 16.11 -12.47 -16.74
C GLU A 599 17.21 -12.35 -17.77
N SER A 600 18.45 -12.08 -17.31
CA SER A 600 19.66 -12.16 -18.12
C SER A 600 20.84 -12.62 -17.26
N GLU A 601 21.78 -13.33 -17.89
CA GLU A 601 22.97 -13.82 -17.18
C GLU A 601 23.87 -12.67 -16.73
N THR A 602 23.93 -11.59 -17.52
CA THR A 602 24.66 -10.36 -17.18
C THR A 602 24.10 -9.71 -15.92
N LEU A 603 22.78 -9.60 -15.81
CA LEU A 603 22.11 -9.07 -14.61
C LEU A 603 22.46 -9.88 -13.35
N ILE A 604 22.37 -11.23 -13.47
CA ILE A 604 22.67 -12.15 -12.35
C ILE A 604 24.12 -11.98 -11.92
N ARG A 605 25.04 -11.96 -12.89
CA ARG A 605 26.47 -11.75 -12.63
C ARG A 605 26.74 -10.43 -11.94
N ASP A 606 26.25 -9.33 -12.50
CA ASP A 606 26.48 -7.98 -11.98
C ASP A 606 25.94 -7.81 -10.56
N ALA A 607 24.73 -8.31 -10.31
CA ALA A 607 24.11 -8.29 -8.98
C ALA A 607 24.91 -9.10 -7.95
N CYS A 608 25.38 -10.28 -8.34
CA CYS A 608 26.20 -11.13 -7.47
C CYS A 608 27.59 -10.55 -7.21
N ILE A 609 28.29 -10.07 -8.23
CA ILE A 609 29.63 -9.49 -8.08
C ILE A 609 29.57 -8.24 -7.20
N ARG A 610 28.57 -7.38 -7.40
CA ARG A 610 28.34 -6.20 -6.55
C ARG A 610 28.20 -6.56 -5.09
N GLU A 611 27.46 -7.61 -4.77
CA GLU A 611 27.26 -8.06 -3.38
C GLU A 611 28.51 -8.71 -2.80
N ILE A 612 29.16 -9.59 -3.56
CA ILE A 612 30.36 -10.31 -3.14
C ILE A 612 31.52 -9.33 -2.89
N SER A 613 31.68 -8.32 -3.75
CA SER A 613 32.76 -7.32 -3.63
C SER A 613 32.66 -6.47 -2.35
N ARG A 614 31.47 -6.28 -1.81
CA ARG A 614 31.26 -5.60 -0.51
C ARG A 614 31.20 -6.56 0.69
N GLY A 615 31.55 -7.85 0.50
CA GLY A 615 31.57 -8.87 1.53
C GLY A 615 30.19 -9.37 1.98
N GLY A 616 29.16 -9.18 1.14
CA GLY A 616 27.82 -9.66 1.40
C GLY A 616 27.53 -11.01 0.76
N GLN A 617 26.30 -11.49 0.93
CA GLN A 617 25.81 -12.77 0.44
C GLN A 617 24.58 -12.59 -0.45
N VAL A 618 24.40 -13.52 -1.40
CA VAL A 618 23.32 -13.47 -2.39
C VAL A 618 22.44 -14.70 -2.28
N PHE A 619 21.11 -14.48 -2.31
CA PHE A 619 20.14 -15.54 -2.55
C PHE A 619 19.71 -15.55 -4.01
N ILE A 620 19.66 -16.74 -4.62
CA ILE A 620 19.02 -16.94 -5.91
C ILE A 620 17.89 -17.96 -5.72
N LEU A 621 16.66 -17.50 -5.82
CA LEU A 621 15.48 -18.36 -5.78
C LEU A 621 15.22 -18.94 -7.17
N TYR A 622 15.30 -20.28 -7.26
CA TYR A 622 15.03 -21.03 -8.47
C TYR A 622 14.10 -22.21 -8.16
N ASN A 623 12.82 -22.05 -8.46
CA ASN A 623 11.78 -22.97 -7.98
C ASN A 623 11.56 -24.20 -8.87
N ARG A 624 12.66 -24.84 -9.33
CA ARG A 624 12.62 -26.08 -10.13
C ARG A 624 13.64 -27.07 -9.58
N VAL A 625 13.16 -28.03 -8.79
CA VAL A 625 14.00 -29.01 -8.08
C VAL A 625 14.87 -29.86 -9.04
N GLU A 626 14.31 -30.29 -10.19
CA GLU A 626 14.98 -31.18 -11.12
C GLU A 626 16.20 -30.55 -11.81
N SER A 627 16.21 -29.24 -12.00
CA SER A 627 17.26 -28.53 -12.74
C SER A 627 18.08 -27.57 -11.86
N ILE A 628 17.87 -27.56 -10.53
CA ILE A 628 18.56 -26.62 -9.64
C ILE A 628 20.08 -26.87 -9.58
N SER A 629 20.53 -28.11 -9.60
CA SER A 629 21.96 -28.44 -9.60
C SER A 629 22.65 -27.96 -10.88
N SER A 630 22.01 -28.20 -12.04
CA SER A 630 22.49 -27.73 -13.34
C SER A 630 22.49 -26.20 -13.41
N PHE A 631 21.45 -25.56 -12.88
CA PHE A 631 21.39 -24.10 -12.79
C PHE A 631 22.50 -23.54 -11.89
N ALA A 632 22.74 -24.14 -10.72
CA ALA A 632 23.83 -23.75 -9.81
C ALA A 632 25.22 -23.91 -10.47
N GLY A 633 25.42 -25.00 -11.25
CA GLY A 633 26.62 -25.19 -12.04
C GLY A 633 26.85 -24.06 -13.07
N ARG A 634 25.81 -23.69 -13.81
CA ARG A 634 25.86 -22.57 -14.75
C ARG A 634 26.14 -21.23 -14.05
N ILE A 635 25.56 -21.00 -12.88
CA ILE A 635 25.87 -19.80 -12.08
C ILE A 635 27.34 -19.79 -11.65
N ALA A 636 27.91 -20.95 -11.30
CA ALA A 636 29.33 -21.07 -10.97
C ALA A 636 30.26 -20.74 -12.16
N GLU A 637 29.86 -21.07 -13.38
CA GLU A 637 30.60 -20.69 -14.59
C GLU A 637 30.53 -19.18 -14.85
N ILE A 638 29.35 -18.57 -14.60
CA ILE A 638 29.14 -17.12 -14.82
C ILE A 638 29.85 -16.28 -13.74
N ILE A 639 29.97 -16.81 -12.51
CA ILE A 639 30.54 -16.11 -11.35
C ILE A 639 31.67 -16.97 -10.74
N PRO A 640 32.86 -16.99 -11.36
CA PRO A 640 33.99 -17.79 -10.86
C PRO A 640 34.47 -17.36 -9.46
N GLU A 641 34.27 -16.12 -9.08
CA GLU A 641 34.60 -15.57 -7.77
C GLU A 641 33.62 -16.02 -6.66
N GLY A 642 32.48 -16.58 -7.07
CA GLY A 642 31.39 -17.00 -6.17
C GLY A 642 31.64 -18.39 -5.55
N LYS A 643 31.50 -18.49 -4.23
CA LYS A 643 31.43 -19.78 -3.52
C LYS A 643 29.98 -20.22 -3.45
N ILE A 644 29.54 -21.01 -4.43
CA ILE A 644 28.13 -21.35 -4.62
C ILE A 644 27.78 -22.63 -3.85
N CYS A 645 26.59 -22.66 -3.30
CA CYS A 645 25.91 -23.87 -2.82
C CYS A 645 24.45 -23.86 -3.28
N TYR A 646 23.81 -25.00 -3.28
CA TYR A 646 22.37 -25.11 -3.59
C TYR A 646 21.63 -25.97 -2.59
N ALA A 647 20.33 -25.70 -2.42
CA ALA A 647 19.48 -26.37 -1.45
C ALA A 647 18.04 -26.54 -1.98
N HIS A 648 17.43 -27.71 -1.82
CA HIS A 648 16.04 -27.98 -2.17
C HIS A 648 15.39 -29.05 -1.30
N GLY A 649 14.05 -29.08 -1.24
CA GLY A 649 13.29 -29.93 -0.31
C GLY A 649 13.34 -31.44 -0.55
N ARG A 650 13.88 -31.90 -1.68
CA ARG A 650 14.06 -33.32 -1.96
C ARG A 650 15.47 -33.82 -1.62
N MET A 651 16.38 -32.96 -1.16
CA MET A 651 17.68 -33.37 -0.65
C MET A 651 17.50 -34.18 0.64
N ASP A 652 18.45 -35.07 0.92
CA ASP A 652 18.56 -35.59 2.25
C ASP A 652 18.79 -34.44 3.25
N ARG A 653 18.33 -34.64 4.48
CA ARG A 653 18.27 -33.56 5.47
C ARG A 653 19.63 -33.04 5.88
N ASP A 654 20.60 -33.94 6.04
CA ASP A 654 21.94 -33.58 6.47
C ASP A 654 22.63 -32.70 5.41
N THR A 655 22.49 -33.08 4.15
CA THR A 655 23.01 -32.29 3.02
C THR A 655 22.35 -30.94 2.91
N LEU A 656 21.00 -30.86 3.08
CA LEU A 656 20.25 -29.61 3.09
C LEU A 656 20.71 -28.67 4.21
N GLU A 657 20.80 -29.22 5.42
CA GLU A 657 21.20 -28.48 6.61
C GLU A 657 22.64 -27.98 6.50
N ASN A 658 23.55 -28.82 6.04
CA ASN A 658 24.95 -28.44 5.79
C ASN A 658 25.08 -27.32 4.76
N ALA A 659 24.31 -27.36 3.67
CA ALA A 659 24.31 -26.31 2.66
C ALA A 659 23.83 -24.96 3.26
N VAL A 660 22.74 -24.97 4.03
CA VAL A 660 22.20 -23.77 4.69
C VAL A 660 23.14 -23.24 5.76
N PHE A 661 23.73 -24.13 6.59
CA PHE A 661 24.66 -23.69 7.63
C PHE A 661 26.00 -23.19 7.10
N SER A 662 26.55 -23.78 6.02
CA SER A 662 27.76 -23.27 5.37
C SER A 662 27.53 -21.85 4.80
N PHE A 663 26.33 -21.60 4.28
CA PHE A 663 25.93 -20.24 3.87
C PHE A 663 25.75 -19.31 5.08
N TYR A 664 25.08 -19.76 6.15
CA TYR A 664 24.89 -18.97 7.37
C TYR A 664 26.22 -18.55 8.01
N ARG A 665 27.22 -19.43 8.02
CA ARG A 665 28.57 -19.15 8.56
C ARG A 665 29.43 -18.28 7.64
N GLY A 666 28.94 -17.93 6.44
CA GLY A 666 29.72 -17.14 5.47
C GLY A 666 30.77 -17.94 4.70
N GLU A 667 30.82 -19.28 4.86
CA GLU A 667 31.71 -20.16 4.10
C GLU A 667 31.35 -20.16 2.60
N LYS A 668 30.07 -19.95 2.32
CA LYS A 668 29.49 -19.77 0.97
C LYS A 668 28.86 -18.40 0.86
N ASN A 669 28.99 -17.76 -0.31
CA ASN A 669 28.47 -16.40 -0.54
C ASN A 669 27.29 -16.34 -1.52
N VAL A 670 27.00 -17.42 -2.25
CA VAL A 670 25.82 -17.52 -3.12
C VAL A 670 25.07 -18.82 -2.82
N LEU A 671 23.79 -18.69 -2.47
CA LEU A 671 22.90 -19.83 -2.23
C LEU A 671 21.79 -19.87 -3.28
N VAL A 672 21.78 -20.91 -4.12
CA VAL A 672 20.70 -21.21 -5.05
C VAL A 672 19.70 -22.13 -4.36
N THR A 673 18.43 -21.75 -4.29
CA THR A 673 17.44 -22.47 -3.50
C THR A 673 16.04 -22.41 -4.05
N THR A 674 15.18 -23.33 -3.62
CA THR A 674 13.74 -23.27 -3.82
C THR A 674 13.07 -22.43 -2.72
N THR A 675 11.74 -22.38 -2.68
CA THR A 675 10.95 -21.64 -1.67
C THR A 675 11.16 -22.09 -0.21
N ILE A 676 12.08 -23.02 0.07
CA ILE A 676 12.43 -23.44 1.44
C ILE A 676 12.86 -22.25 2.32
N ILE A 677 13.48 -21.22 1.72
CA ILE A 677 13.92 -20.01 2.42
C ILE A 677 12.75 -19.13 2.90
N GLU A 678 11.52 -19.31 2.42
CA GLU A 678 10.35 -18.63 2.97
C GLU A 678 10.16 -18.90 4.48
N ASN A 679 10.87 -19.86 5.07
CA ASN A 679 10.67 -20.36 6.43
C ASN A 679 11.30 -19.53 7.56
N GLY A 680 11.42 -18.22 7.42
CA GLY A 680 11.75 -17.37 8.56
C GLY A 680 13.25 -17.23 8.92
N ILE A 681 14.17 -17.86 8.19
CA ILE A 681 15.61 -17.83 8.46
C ILE A 681 16.14 -16.40 8.42
N ASP A 682 16.82 -15.99 9.47
CA ASP A 682 17.51 -14.70 9.57
C ASP A 682 18.96 -14.84 9.09
N LEU A 683 19.32 -14.03 8.10
CA LEU A 683 20.63 -14.04 7.47
C LEU A 683 21.13 -12.59 7.31
N PRO A 684 21.80 -12.06 8.33
CA PRO A 684 22.15 -10.64 8.41
C PRO A 684 23.07 -10.15 7.28
N ASN A 685 23.88 -11.04 6.70
CA ASN A 685 24.80 -10.71 5.61
C ASN A 685 24.20 -10.89 4.20
N ALA A 686 23.00 -11.43 4.08
CA ALA A 686 22.32 -11.58 2.80
C ALA A 686 21.58 -10.29 2.44
N ASN A 687 22.17 -9.48 1.56
CA ASN A 687 21.59 -8.20 1.16
C ASN A 687 21.10 -8.17 -0.29
N THR A 688 21.32 -9.23 -1.04
CA THR A 688 20.79 -9.34 -2.41
C THR A 688 20.00 -10.63 -2.59
N ILE A 689 18.78 -10.49 -3.15
CA ILE A 689 17.95 -11.62 -3.56
C ILE A 689 17.60 -11.50 -5.04
N ILE A 690 17.73 -12.60 -5.77
CA ILE A 690 17.32 -12.72 -7.17
C ILE A 690 16.26 -13.83 -7.25
N VAL A 691 15.08 -13.51 -7.73
CA VAL A 691 13.94 -14.43 -7.85
C VAL A 691 13.68 -14.71 -9.32
N ILE A 692 13.97 -15.93 -9.73
CA ILE A 692 13.77 -16.39 -11.10
C ILE A 692 12.31 -16.82 -11.30
N ASP A 693 11.72 -16.54 -12.48
CA ASP A 693 10.29 -16.77 -12.79
C ASP A 693 9.34 -16.14 -11.72
N ALA A 694 9.60 -14.92 -11.29
CA ALA A 694 8.83 -14.23 -10.24
C ALA A 694 7.35 -14.06 -10.58
N ASP A 695 7.00 -14.02 -11.87
CA ASP A 695 5.62 -13.94 -12.38
C ASP A 695 4.74 -15.14 -11.99
N ARG A 696 5.34 -16.25 -11.55
CA ARG A 696 4.63 -17.45 -11.07
C ARG A 696 4.30 -17.44 -9.58
N LEU A 697 4.89 -16.52 -8.83
CA LEU A 697 4.72 -16.43 -7.38
C LEU A 697 3.57 -15.49 -6.99
N GLY A 698 2.95 -15.75 -5.85
CA GLY A 698 1.97 -14.84 -5.24
C GLY A 698 2.62 -13.59 -4.68
N ILE A 699 1.88 -12.48 -4.61
CA ILE A 699 2.40 -11.20 -4.11
C ILE A 699 2.87 -11.30 -2.65
N SER A 700 2.15 -12.04 -1.81
CA SER A 700 2.54 -12.29 -0.42
C SER A 700 3.85 -13.06 -0.32
N GLN A 701 4.10 -14.03 -1.23
CA GLN A 701 5.37 -14.76 -1.31
C GLN A 701 6.51 -13.84 -1.75
N LEU A 702 6.29 -13.05 -2.79
CA LEU A 702 7.28 -12.07 -3.26
C LEU A 702 7.68 -11.10 -2.15
N TYR A 703 6.69 -10.65 -1.36
CA TYR A 703 6.94 -9.77 -0.23
C TYR A 703 7.72 -10.43 0.89
N GLN A 704 7.37 -11.67 1.26
CA GLN A 704 8.12 -12.44 2.26
C GLN A 704 9.57 -12.68 1.82
N LEU A 705 9.78 -13.00 0.53
CA LEU A 705 11.11 -13.17 -0.06
C LEU A 705 11.91 -11.87 -0.03
N ARG A 706 11.30 -10.74 -0.39
CA ARG A 706 11.93 -9.41 -0.27
C ARG A 706 12.37 -9.13 1.17
N GLY A 707 11.55 -9.50 2.15
CA GLY A 707 11.86 -9.34 3.56
C GLY A 707 12.98 -10.24 4.10
N ARG A 708 13.50 -11.17 3.29
CA ARG A 708 14.64 -12.02 3.68
C ARG A 708 15.97 -11.30 3.59
N VAL A 709 16.05 -10.25 2.83
CA VAL A 709 17.24 -9.40 2.70
C VAL A 709 17.02 -8.04 3.36
N GLY A 710 18.10 -7.30 3.65
CA GLY A 710 18.04 -5.97 4.24
C GLY A 710 17.65 -5.95 5.71
N ARG A 711 18.25 -6.81 6.52
CA ARG A 711 18.05 -6.86 7.97
C ARG A 711 19.11 -6.10 8.76
N GLY A 712 20.18 -5.69 8.08
CA GLY A 712 21.24 -4.85 8.66
C GLY A 712 21.14 -3.40 8.21
N SER A 713 22.17 -2.62 8.55
CA SER A 713 22.36 -1.23 8.15
C SER A 713 22.83 -1.05 6.70
N ARG A 714 22.99 -2.16 5.94
CA ARG A 714 23.43 -2.14 4.53
C ARG A 714 22.24 -2.10 3.60
N LEU A 715 22.36 -1.34 2.53
CA LEU A 715 21.35 -1.27 1.47
C LEU A 715 21.20 -2.63 0.80
N ALA A 716 19.98 -3.14 0.74
CA ALA A 716 19.66 -4.42 0.12
C ALA A 716 18.90 -4.25 -1.19
N SER A 717 19.06 -5.24 -2.07
CA SER A 717 18.43 -5.27 -3.39
C SER A 717 17.64 -6.56 -3.62
N ALA A 718 16.46 -6.43 -4.19
CA ALA A 718 15.62 -7.56 -4.61
C ALA A 718 15.32 -7.46 -6.11
N TYR A 719 15.74 -8.47 -6.86
CA TYR A 719 15.52 -8.59 -8.29
C TYR A 719 14.45 -9.65 -8.55
N PHE A 720 13.29 -9.24 -9.01
CA PHE A 720 12.22 -10.13 -9.45
C PHE A 720 12.29 -10.27 -10.96
N THR A 721 12.71 -11.45 -11.44
CA THR A 721 12.94 -11.64 -12.87
C THR A 721 11.84 -12.47 -13.51
N PHE A 722 11.59 -12.20 -14.78
CA PHE A 722 10.72 -12.97 -15.65
C PHE A 722 11.42 -13.24 -16.97
N LYS A 723 10.97 -14.26 -17.71
CA LYS A 723 11.64 -14.67 -18.95
C LYS A 723 11.54 -13.61 -20.03
N PRO A 724 12.63 -13.37 -20.78
CA PRO A 724 12.59 -12.49 -21.94
C PRO A 724 11.49 -12.92 -22.93
N SER A 725 10.86 -11.96 -23.57
CA SER A 725 9.80 -12.16 -24.58
C SER A 725 8.54 -12.89 -24.10
N LYS A 726 8.37 -13.10 -22.80
CA LYS A 726 7.15 -13.69 -22.25
C LYS A 726 6.07 -12.62 -22.09
N VAL A 727 4.91 -12.82 -22.73
CA VAL A 727 3.73 -12.02 -22.45
C VAL A 727 3.21 -12.39 -21.05
N LEU A 728 3.27 -11.44 -20.14
CA LEU A 728 2.76 -11.61 -18.79
C LEU A 728 1.22 -11.57 -18.79
N THR A 729 0.60 -12.41 -17.97
CA THR A 729 -0.84 -12.31 -17.73
C THR A 729 -1.18 -11.01 -16.99
N SER A 730 -2.41 -10.51 -17.12
CA SER A 730 -2.88 -9.33 -16.39
C SER A 730 -2.59 -9.44 -14.90
N ASP A 731 -2.92 -10.57 -14.27
CA ASP A 731 -2.71 -10.81 -12.83
C ASP A 731 -1.23 -10.84 -12.45
N ALA A 732 -0.36 -11.40 -13.29
CA ALA A 732 1.08 -11.39 -13.04
C ALA A 732 1.63 -9.96 -13.12
N THR A 733 1.17 -9.18 -14.09
CA THR A 733 1.56 -7.78 -14.26
C THR A 733 1.13 -6.95 -13.05
N GLU A 734 -0.11 -7.11 -12.58
CA GLU A 734 -0.61 -6.40 -11.39
C GLU A 734 0.14 -6.79 -10.11
N ARG A 735 0.47 -8.08 -9.92
CA ARG A 735 1.29 -8.52 -8.78
C ARG A 735 2.69 -7.92 -8.79
N LEU A 736 3.35 -7.91 -9.95
CA LEU A 736 4.69 -7.35 -10.11
C LEU A 736 4.68 -5.81 -9.97
N LYS A 737 3.66 -5.12 -10.51
CA LYS A 737 3.47 -3.68 -10.28
C LYS A 737 3.23 -3.37 -8.80
N ALA A 738 2.44 -4.19 -8.12
CA ALA A 738 2.15 -3.97 -6.71
C ALA A 738 3.41 -4.11 -5.84
N ILE A 739 4.27 -5.12 -6.06
CA ILE A 739 5.52 -5.25 -5.30
C ILE A 739 6.49 -4.09 -5.54
N MET A 740 6.45 -3.46 -6.73
CA MET A 740 7.21 -2.23 -7.02
C MET A 740 6.64 -1.00 -6.32
N ARG A 741 5.30 -0.88 -6.24
CA ARG A 741 4.66 0.27 -5.58
C ARG A 741 4.82 0.25 -4.06
N PHE A 742 4.73 -0.91 -3.46
CA PHE A 742 4.84 -1.07 -2.00
C PHE A 742 6.29 -1.29 -1.55
N THR A 743 7.18 -0.38 -1.93
CA THR A 743 8.61 -0.43 -1.54
C THR A 743 8.86 0.00 -0.10
N GLU A 744 7.92 0.73 0.50
CA GLU A 744 8.05 1.22 1.86
C GLU A 744 8.02 0.07 2.88
N LEU A 745 8.77 0.29 3.97
CA LEU A 745 8.72 -0.57 5.15
C LEU A 745 7.32 -0.48 5.80
N GLY A 746 6.81 -1.59 6.34
CA GLY A 746 5.46 -1.63 6.95
C GLY A 746 4.31 -1.88 5.96
N SER A 747 4.62 -2.25 4.72
CA SER A 747 3.61 -2.49 3.68
C SER A 747 2.97 -3.89 3.72
N GLY A 748 3.35 -4.77 4.65
CA GLY A 748 2.90 -6.17 4.69
C GLY A 748 1.38 -6.31 4.73
N PHE A 749 0.73 -5.48 5.52
CA PHE A 749 -0.74 -5.45 5.60
C PHE A 749 -1.38 -4.99 4.27
N LYS A 750 -0.87 -3.93 3.65
CA LYS A 750 -1.37 -3.41 2.36
C LYS A 750 -1.21 -4.45 1.25
N ILE A 751 -0.12 -5.20 1.28
CA ILE A 751 0.14 -6.27 0.33
C ILE A 751 -0.80 -7.45 0.54
N ALA A 752 -1.10 -7.83 1.80
CA ALA A 752 -2.09 -8.86 2.08
C ALA A 752 -3.49 -8.46 1.57
N MET A 753 -3.87 -7.20 1.73
CA MET A 753 -5.10 -6.66 1.15
C MET A 753 -5.07 -6.65 -0.39
N ARG A 754 -3.94 -6.27 -0.99
CA ARG A 754 -3.79 -6.29 -2.45
C ARG A 754 -3.78 -7.70 -3.03
N ASP A 755 -3.21 -8.68 -2.32
CA ASP A 755 -3.30 -10.10 -2.70
C ASP A 755 -4.76 -10.59 -2.71
N LEU A 756 -5.53 -10.14 -1.73
CA LEU A 756 -6.97 -10.41 -1.64
C LEU A 756 -7.75 -9.74 -2.79
N GLU A 757 -7.40 -8.52 -3.17
CA GLU A 757 -7.98 -7.82 -4.31
C GLU A 757 -7.70 -8.54 -5.64
N ILE A 758 -6.44 -8.96 -5.88
CA ILE A 758 -6.01 -9.60 -7.14
C ILE A 758 -6.55 -11.03 -7.27
N ARG A 759 -6.55 -11.80 -6.18
CA ARG A 759 -7.05 -13.20 -6.19
C ARG A 759 -8.57 -13.31 -6.10
N GLY A 760 -9.26 -12.20 -5.74
CA GLY A 760 -10.63 -12.25 -5.29
C GLY A 760 -10.77 -12.82 -3.89
N ALA A 761 -11.76 -12.34 -3.16
CA ALA A 761 -12.02 -12.72 -1.78
C ALA A 761 -12.50 -14.19 -1.60
N GLY A 762 -12.69 -14.91 -2.69
CA GLY A 762 -13.38 -16.18 -2.71
C GLY A 762 -12.70 -17.38 -2.08
N ASN A 763 -11.38 -17.40 -1.96
CA ASN A 763 -10.64 -18.55 -1.40
C ASN A 763 -10.42 -18.49 0.12
N VAL A 764 -10.99 -17.49 0.80
CA VAL A 764 -10.62 -17.16 2.18
C VAL A 764 -11.38 -17.98 3.23
N LEU A 765 -12.63 -18.34 2.98
CA LEU A 765 -13.54 -18.91 4.00
C LEU A 765 -14.09 -20.32 3.69
N GLY A 766 -13.69 -20.93 2.56
CA GLY A 766 -14.18 -22.25 2.14
C GLY A 766 -15.10 -22.20 0.92
N ALA A 767 -15.21 -23.32 0.22
CA ALA A 767 -15.89 -23.42 -1.09
C ALA A 767 -17.37 -22.97 -1.09
N GLU A 768 -18.10 -23.14 0.03
CA GLU A 768 -19.52 -22.75 0.12
C GLU A 768 -19.73 -21.24 0.26
N GLN A 769 -18.73 -20.49 0.72
CA GLN A 769 -18.84 -19.04 0.97
C GLN A 769 -18.26 -18.19 -0.16
N HIS A 770 -17.63 -18.85 -1.13
CA HIS A 770 -16.98 -18.27 -2.31
C HIS A 770 -17.89 -17.31 -3.09
N GLY A 771 -19.10 -17.74 -3.41
CA GLY A 771 -20.04 -16.96 -4.22
C GLY A 771 -20.79 -15.85 -3.47
N HIS A 772 -20.67 -15.74 -2.16
CA HIS A 772 -21.40 -14.74 -1.36
C HIS A 772 -20.62 -13.44 -1.21
N MET A 773 -19.32 -13.54 -1.00
CA MET A 773 -18.44 -12.39 -0.76
C MET A 773 -18.18 -11.61 -2.06
N ASP A 774 -18.04 -12.31 -3.20
CA ASP A 774 -17.88 -11.69 -4.51
C ASP A 774 -19.11 -10.88 -4.95
N LYS A 775 -20.30 -11.23 -4.44
CA LYS A 775 -21.55 -10.54 -4.82
C LYS A 775 -21.82 -9.24 -4.07
N VAL A 776 -21.32 -9.10 -2.86
CA VAL A 776 -21.56 -7.92 -2.01
C VAL A 776 -20.28 -7.12 -1.73
N GLY A 777 -19.11 -7.64 -2.13
CA GLY A 777 -17.81 -7.07 -1.80
C GLY A 777 -17.37 -7.36 -0.35
N TYR A 778 -16.07 -7.40 -0.15
CA TYR A 778 -15.44 -7.80 1.11
C TYR A 778 -15.81 -6.88 2.28
N GLU A 779 -15.83 -5.58 2.05
CA GLU A 779 -16.02 -4.57 3.11
C GLU A 779 -17.45 -4.62 3.67
N LEU A 780 -18.46 -4.70 2.78
CA LEU A 780 -19.86 -4.85 3.21
C LEU A 780 -20.09 -6.21 3.87
N TYR A 781 -19.46 -7.28 3.40
CA TYR A 781 -19.52 -8.59 4.05
C TYR A 781 -18.97 -8.54 5.49
N SER A 782 -17.80 -7.90 5.68
CA SER A 782 -17.17 -7.74 6.99
C SER A 782 -18.02 -6.90 7.95
N LYS A 783 -18.67 -5.84 7.45
CA LYS A 783 -19.60 -5.02 8.22
C LYS A 783 -20.80 -5.83 8.69
N LEU A 784 -21.43 -6.59 7.78
CA LEU A 784 -22.58 -7.45 8.12
C LEU A 784 -22.23 -8.55 9.14
N LEU A 785 -21.03 -9.13 9.04
CA LEU A 785 -20.56 -10.12 10.00
C LEU A 785 -20.35 -9.50 11.39
N LYS A 786 -19.75 -8.32 11.44
CA LYS A 786 -19.54 -7.59 12.69
C LYS A 786 -20.88 -7.25 13.35
N GLU A 787 -21.85 -6.75 12.59
CA GLU A 787 -23.21 -6.47 13.10
C GLU A 787 -23.89 -7.70 13.68
N GLU A 788 -23.77 -8.88 13.06
CA GLU A 788 -24.35 -10.13 13.58
C GLU A 788 -23.61 -10.68 14.81
N LEU A 789 -22.30 -10.43 14.90
CA LEU A 789 -21.50 -10.87 16.05
C LEU A 789 -21.70 -9.99 17.28
N THR A 790 -21.69 -8.66 17.11
CA THR A 790 -21.82 -7.70 18.22
C THR A 790 -23.26 -7.39 18.59
N GLY A 791 -24.22 -7.62 17.69
CA GLY A 791 -25.61 -7.21 17.87
C GLY A 791 -25.85 -5.70 17.66
N ASP A 792 -24.80 -4.91 17.47
CA ASP A 792 -24.84 -3.46 17.29
C ASP A 792 -25.17 -3.11 15.83
N LYS A 793 -26.43 -2.83 15.56
CA LYS A 793 -26.83 -2.22 14.29
C LYS A 793 -26.55 -0.73 14.36
N GLN A 794 -25.51 -0.27 13.68
CA GLN A 794 -25.30 1.16 13.48
C GLN A 794 -26.38 1.71 12.54
N LEU A 795 -27.30 2.50 13.10
CA LEU A 795 -28.28 3.26 12.32
C LEU A 795 -27.52 4.36 11.53
N SER A 796 -27.67 4.36 10.22
CA SER A 796 -27.15 5.45 9.39
C SER A 796 -28.00 6.71 9.63
N THR A 797 -27.37 7.78 10.12
CA THR A 797 -28.02 9.09 10.30
C THR A 797 -28.20 9.77 8.95
N GLU A 798 -29.44 10.14 8.61
CA GLU A 798 -29.74 10.90 7.41
C GLU A 798 -29.33 12.37 7.61
N LEU A 799 -28.73 12.97 6.57
CA LEU A 799 -28.30 14.37 6.58
C LEU A 799 -29.17 15.19 5.62
N ASP A 800 -29.80 16.23 6.13
CA ASP A 800 -30.59 17.21 5.38
C ASP A 800 -30.12 18.61 5.79
N ILE A 801 -28.97 19.00 5.27
CA ILE A 801 -28.25 20.21 5.67
C ILE A 801 -28.14 21.16 4.50
N LYS A 802 -28.73 22.34 4.64
CA LYS A 802 -28.65 23.43 3.67
C LYS A 802 -27.46 24.34 3.98
N ALA A 803 -26.28 23.89 3.57
CA ALA A 803 -25.03 24.62 3.69
C ALA A 803 -24.08 24.27 2.56
N THR A 804 -23.33 25.25 2.09
CA THR A 804 -22.24 25.01 1.12
C THR A 804 -21.10 24.26 1.82
N ALA A 805 -20.83 23.04 1.34
CA ALA A 805 -19.85 22.14 1.94
C ALA A 805 -19.22 21.27 0.86
N TYR A 806 -18.04 21.67 0.40
CA TYR A 806 -17.26 20.94 -0.62
C TYR A 806 -15.78 21.35 -0.53
N ILE A 807 -14.89 20.69 -1.26
CA ILE A 807 -13.47 21.08 -1.35
C ILE A 807 -13.26 21.80 -2.67
N PRO A 808 -12.96 23.13 -2.64
CA PRO A 808 -12.71 23.91 -3.86
C PRO A 808 -11.53 23.38 -4.67
N GLU A 809 -11.62 23.41 -6.00
CA GLU A 809 -10.51 23.02 -6.89
C GLU A 809 -9.30 23.93 -6.73
N ALA A 810 -9.53 25.20 -6.43
CA ALA A 810 -8.47 26.15 -6.13
C ALA A 810 -7.71 25.82 -4.83
N TYR A 811 -8.33 25.07 -3.91
CA TYR A 811 -7.72 24.64 -2.66
C TYR A 811 -6.99 23.28 -2.81
N VAL A 812 -7.61 22.33 -3.50
CA VAL A 812 -7.00 21.03 -3.85
C VAL A 812 -7.20 20.77 -5.33
N GLU A 813 -6.17 21.00 -6.15
CA GLU A 813 -6.24 20.89 -7.61
C GLU A 813 -6.52 19.45 -8.09
N SER A 814 -5.89 18.46 -7.45
CA SER A 814 -5.99 17.05 -7.83
C SER A 814 -7.33 16.44 -7.42
N SER A 815 -8.07 15.87 -8.38
CA SER A 815 -9.32 15.12 -8.09
C SER A 815 -9.08 13.94 -7.16
N ALA A 816 -7.95 13.22 -7.30
CA ALA A 816 -7.58 12.13 -6.41
C ALA A 816 -7.29 12.65 -4.98
N GLY A 817 -6.63 13.82 -4.86
CA GLY A 817 -6.40 14.49 -3.58
C GLY A 817 -7.69 14.92 -2.90
N ARG A 818 -8.66 15.45 -3.66
CA ARG A 818 -9.99 15.80 -3.12
C ARG A 818 -10.72 14.56 -2.58
N LEU A 819 -10.73 13.47 -3.33
CA LEU A 819 -11.36 12.22 -2.89
C LEU A 819 -10.73 11.66 -1.63
N ASP A 820 -9.40 11.72 -1.50
CA ASP A 820 -8.70 11.29 -0.27
C ASP A 820 -9.08 12.18 0.93
N CYS A 821 -9.14 13.50 0.74
CA CYS A 821 -9.61 14.43 1.78
C CYS A 821 -11.07 14.16 2.18
N TYR A 822 -11.97 13.94 1.24
CA TYR A 822 -13.36 13.59 1.53
C TYR A 822 -13.47 12.31 2.34
N LYS A 823 -12.67 11.30 2.01
CA LYS A 823 -12.62 10.05 2.76
C LYS A 823 -12.12 10.27 4.18
N GLN A 824 -11.02 11.00 4.36
CA GLN A 824 -10.49 11.31 5.69
C GLN A 824 -11.53 12.05 6.54
N ILE A 825 -12.28 12.98 5.94
CA ILE A 825 -13.35 13.70 6.63
C ILE A 825 -14.51 12.78 7.01
N ALA A 826 -14.94 11.88 6.11
CA ALA A 826 -16.02 10.93 6.35
C ALA A 826 -15.69 9.88 7.44
N GLU A 827 -14.40 9.61 7.68
CA GLU A 827 -13.90 8.67 8.69
C GLU A 827 -13.78 9.27 10.10
N ILE A 828 -14.09 10.55 10.32
CA ILE A 828 -14.02 11.21 11.63
C ILE A 828 -15.05 10.59 12.59
N ARG A 829 -14.57 10.00 13.70
CA ARG A 829 -15.43 9.38 14.74
C ARG A 829 -15.16 9.90 16.15
N SER A 830 -14.10 10.66 16.34
CA SER A 830 -13.70 11.24 17.64
C SER A 830 -13.20 12.67 17.48
N VAL A 831 -13.07 13.38 18.59
CA VAL A 831 -12.49 14.74 18.63
C VAL A 831 -11.00 14.69 18.24
N GLU A 832 -10.32 13.63 18.61
CA GLU A 832 -8.91 13.39 18.27
C GLU A 832 -8.76 13.19 16.75
N ASP A 833 -9.68 12.46 16.11
CA ASP A 833 -9.70 12.29 14.66
C ASP A 833 -9.93 13.62 13.95
N TYR A 834 -10.88 14.45 14.46
CA TYR A 834 -11.12 15.78 13.93
C TYR A 834 -9.86 16.66 13.95
N LYS A 835 -9.20 16.77 15.11
CA LYS A 835 -7.97 17.56 15.23
C LYS A 835 -6.88 17.07 14.27
N ARG A 836 -6.74 15.77 14.15
CA ARG A 836 -5.77 15.13 13.27
C ARG A 836 -6.03 15.46 11.80
N VAL A 837 -7.28 15.31 11.34
CA VAL A 837 -7.67 15.58 9.96
C VAL A 837 -7.50 17.06 9.64
N CYS A 838 -7.87 17.96 10.55
CA CYS A 838 -7.62 19.39 10.39
C CYS A 838 -6.13 19.68 10.20
N LEU A 839 -5.27 19.19 11.09
CA LEU A 839 -3.82 19.38 10.98
C LEU A 839 -3.27 18.79 9.66
N SER A 840 -3.79 17.63 9.25
CA SER A 840 -3.36 17.01 8.00
C SER A 840 -3.72 17.84 6.78
N ILE A 841 -4.92 18.36 6.71
CA ILE A 841 -5.38 19.17 5.58
C ILE A 841 -4.66 20.52 5.56
N GLU A 842 -4.50 21.19 6.72
CA GLU A 842 -3.77 22.45 6.83
C GLU A 842 -2.29 22.33 6.49
N ASP A 843 -1.63 21.26 6.93
CA ASP A 843 -0.22 21.01 6.63
C ASP A 843 0.02 20.76 5.13
N ASN A 844 -0.98 20.18 4.42
CA ASN A 844 -0.84 19.85 3.02
C ASN A 844 -1.21 20.98 2.07
N TYR A 845 -2.29 21.68 2.39
CA TYR A 845 -2.94 22.58 1.46
C TYR A 845 -3.05 24.01 1.99
N GLY A 846 -2.60 24.28 3.22
CA GLY A 846 -2.67 25.58 3.86
C GLY A 846 -4.00 25.86 4.58
N PRO A 847 -4.31 27.14 4.90
CA PRO A 847 -5.50 27.50 5.66
C PRO A 847 -6.78 27.03 4.98
N MET A 848 -7.67 26.40 5.75
CA MET A 848 -8.90 25.82 5.22
C MET A 848 -9.96 26.90 4.91
N PRO A 849 -10.58 26.88 3.73
CA PRO A 849 -11.73 27.73 3.41
C PRO A 849 -12.99 27.28 4.18
N ASP A 850 -13.98 28.19 4.30
CA ASP A 850 -15.20 27.97 5.07
C ASP A 850 -16.00 26.74 4.60
N GLU A 851 -15.98 26.43 3.33
CA GLU A 851 -16.65 25.26 2.73
C GLU A 851 -16.07 23.94 3.26
N VAL A 852 -14.75 23.88 3.45
CA VAL A 852 -14.05 22.71 4.03
C VAL A 852 -14.31 22.62 5.52
N LEU A 853 -14.33 23.75 6.23
CA LEU A 853 -14.69 23.78 7.66
C LEU A 853 -16.12 23.29 7.89
N ASN A 854 -17.06 23.64 7.01
CA ASN A 854 -18.43 23.16 7.08
C ASN A 854 -18.49 21.63 6.92
N LEU A 855 -17.75 21.05 5.98
CA LEU A 855 -17.64 19.59 5.82
C LEU A 855 -17.15 18.90 7.10
N LEU A 856 -16.11 19.44 7.71
CA LEU A 856 -15.55 18.92 8.94
C LEU A 856 -16.55 18.98 10.11
N ILE A 857 -17.29 20.05 10.24
CA ILE A 857 -18.34 20.21 11.27
C ILE A 857 -19.45 19.18 11.03
N ILE A 858 -19.89 19.00 9.78
CA ILE A 858 -20.92 18.01 9.40
C ILE A 858 -20.47 16.61 9.77
N ALA A 859 -19.23 16.24 9.47
CA ALA A 859 -18.68 14.92 9.77
C ALA A 859 -18.64 14.64 11.30
N VAL A 860 -18.20 15.61 12.10
CA VAL A 860 -18.17 15.49 13.57
C VAL A 860 -19.59 15.42 14.13
N LEU A 861 -20.50 16.25 13.63
CA LEU A 861 -21.90 16.26 14.04
C LEU A 861 -22.57 14.90 13.77
N LYS A 862 -22.38 14.35 12.56
CA LYS A 862 -22.86 13.02 12.17
C LYS A 862 -22.30 11.93 13.09
N SER A 863 -21.00 11.99 13.36
CA SER A 863 -20.32 11.04 14.23
C SER A 863 -20.85 11.03 15.67
N PHE A 864 -21.11 12.20 16.22
CA PHE A 864 -21.68 12.28 17.59
C PHE A 864 -23.15 11.90 17.62
N ALA A 865 -23.91 12.29 16.62
CA ALA A 865 -25.33 11.97 16.49
C ALA A 865 -25.58 10.46 16.41
N SER A 866 -24.74 9.73 15.69
CA SER A 866 -24.86 8.26 15.56
C SER A 866 -24.73 7.52 16.90
N LYS A 867 -23.97 8.08 17.87
CA LYS A 867 -23.81 7.49 19.22
C LYS A 867 -25.07 7.60 20.08
N PHE A 868 -25.99 8.50 19.72
CA PHE A 868 -27.28 8.70 20.38
C PHE A 868 -28.46 8.19 19.57
N ASN A 869 -28.22 7.36 18.56
CA ASN A 869 -29.26 6.84 17.68
C ASN A 869 -30.15 7.93 17.05
N VAL A 870 -29.53 9.05 16.63
CA VAL A 870 -30.20 10.10 15.88
C VAL A 870 -30.48 9.60 14.46
N LYS A 871 -31.74 9.61 14.06
CA LYS A 871 -32.21 9.13 12.76
C LYS A 871 -31.94 10.15 11.65
N LYS A 872 -32.22 11.44 11.90
CA LYS A 872 -32.06 12.52 10.90
C LYS A 872 -31.51 13.77 11.56
N ILE A 873 -30.58 14.43 10.87
CA ILE A 873 -30.09 15.76 11.20
C ILE A 873 -30.61 16.71 10.11
N SER A 874 -31.35 17.74 10.48
CA SER A 874 -31.81 18.77 9.56
C SER A 874 -31.28 20.15 9.98
N VAL A 875 -30.77 20.91 9.03
CA VAL A 875 -30.39 22.32 9.20
C VAL A 875 -30.93 23.08 8.00
N ASP A 876 -32.00 23.81 8.22
CA ASP A 876 -32.66 24.65 7.20
C ASP A 876 -32.35 26.12 7.47
N GLY A 877 -31.43 26.66 6.71
CA GLY A 877 -30.93 28.04 6.90
C GLY A 877 -30.26 28.15 8.28
N VAL A 878 -30.95 28.77 9.23
CA VAL A 878 -30.42 29.08 10.57
C VAL A 878 -30.99 28.18 11.69
N GLU A 879 -32.05 27.42 11.40
CA GLU A 879 -32.66 26.46 12.34
C GLU A 879 -32.05 25.07 12.21
N GLY A 880 -31.89 24.36 13.35
CA GLY A 880 -31.37 23.01 13.38
C GLY A 880 -32.26 22.05 14.18
N ALA A 881 -32.38 20.80 13.73
CA ALA A 881 -33.12 19.79 14.47
C ALA A 881 -32.44 18.40 14.40
N LEU A 882 -32.56 17.64 15.50
CA LEU A 882 -32.13 16.25 15.64
C LEU A 882 -33.37 15.38 15.87
N GLU A 883 -33.70 14.52 14.91
CA GLU A 883 -34.76 13.51 15.04
C GLU A 883 -34.17 12.23 15.63
N LEU A 884 -34.67 11.81 16.79
CA LEU A 884 -34.24 10.57 17.43
C LEU A 884 -35.02 9.37 16.89
N SER A 885 -34.39 8.21 16.84
CA SER A 885 -35.02 6.99 16.33
C SER A 885 -36.11 6.42 17.21
N SER A 886 -36.06 6.68 18.53
CA SER A 886 -37.05 6.24 19.51
C SER A 886 -37.06 7.08 20.77
N VAL A 887 -38.16 7.00 21.52
CA VAL A 887 -38.28 7.64 22.85
C VAL A 887 -37.30 7.04 23.86
N GLN A 888 -36.92 5.78 23.69
CA GLN A 888 -35.92 5.13 24.55
C GLN A 888 -34.55 5.82 24.50
N ALA A 889 -34.19 6.47 23.37
CA ALA A 889 -32.97 7.28 23.27
C ALA A 889 -32.94 8.47 24.25
N LEU A 890 -34.10 8.95 24.70
CA LEU A 890 -34.21 9.99 25.74
C LEU A 890 -34.07 9.46 27.17
N GLN A 891 -34.30 8.15 27.41
CA GLN A 891 -34.09 7.52 28.72
C GLN A 891 -32.61 7.43 29.11
N ASP A 892 -31.72 7.65 28.15
CA ASP A 892 -30.31 7.91 28.40
C ASP A 892 -30.18 9.29 29.09
N GLY A 893 -29.95 9.29 30.40
CA GLY A 893 -29.85 10.51 31.25
C GLY A 893 -28.86 11.56 30.72
N ARG A 894 -27.98 11.18 29.78
CA ARG A 894 -26.98 12.03 29.14
C ARG A 894 -27.61 13.12 28.26
N LEU A 895 -28.63 12.77 27.46
CA LEU A 895 -29.33 13.73 26.62
C LEU A 895 -30.22 14.68 27.42
N SER A 896 -30.86 14.21 28.49
CA SER A 896 -31.69 15.04 29.40
C SER A 896 -30.81 16.08 30.12
N SER A 897 -29.65 15.67 30.64
CA SER A 897 -28.70 16.59 31.29
C SER A 897 -28.15 17.66 30.28
N ALA A 898 -27.97 17.26 29.02
CA ALA A 898 -27.59 18.22 27.99
C ALA A 898 -28.73 19.19 27.66
N LEU A 899 -29.98 18.73 27.61
CA LEU A 899 -31.17 19.61 27.39
C LEU A 899 -31.31 20.65 28.52
N ASP A 900 -31.08 20.25 29.77
CA ASP A 900 -31.14 21.17 30.91
C ASP A 900 -30.07 22.27 30.81
N LYS A 901 -28.82 21.89 30.45
CA LYS A 901 -27.73 22.85 30.29
C LYS A 901 -27.96 23.81 29.12
N TYR A 902 -28.57 23.31 28.04
CA TYR A 902 -28.83 24.09 26.82
C TYR A 902 -30.30 24.56 26.71
N ALA A 903 -31.07 24.60 27.82
CA ALA A 903 -32.51 24.91 27.85
C ALA A 903 -32.92 26.23 27.16
N GLY A 904 -32.01 27.23 27.08
CA GLY A 904 -32.19 28.44 26.29
C GLY A 904 -31.96 28.31 24.77
N ARG A 905 -31.43 27.18 24.34
CA ARG A 905 -30.98 26.98 22.93
C ARG A 905 -31.51 25.71 22.27
N ALA A 906 -31.78 24.68 23.05
CA ALA A 906 -32.32 23.41 22.58
C ALA A 906 -33.65 23.12 23.28
N LYS A 907 -34.66 22.73 22.52
CA LYS A 907 -35.98 22.39 23.00
C LYS A 907 -36.39 21.03 22.49
N LEU A 908 -36.95 20.19 23.38
CA LEU A 908 -37.52 18.89 23.01
C LEU A 908 -38.96 19.07 22.55
N SER A 909 -39.29 18.52 21.38
CA SER A 909 -40.65 18.45 20.84
C SER A 909 -41.02 16.97 20.64
N MET A 910 -42.23 16.59 21.05
CA MET A 910 -42.74 15.21 21.02
C MET A 910 -43.93 15.05 20.07
N ALA A 911 -43.90 15.68 18.89
CA ALA A 911 -45.08 15.68 17.98
C ALA A 911 -45.32 14.30 17.33
N LYS A 912 -44.47 13.86 16.38
CA LYS A 912 -44.56 12.52 15.71
C LYS A 912 -43.39 11.61 16.05
N ALA A 913 -42.22 12.20 16.26
CA ALA A 913 -40.99 11.55 16.73
C ALA A 913 -40.33 12.50 17.73
N PRO A 914 -39.45 12.00 18.65
CA PRO A 914 -38.70 12.89 19.53
C PRO A 914 -37.76 13.74 18.72
N LEU A 915 -37.93 15.06 18.76
CA LEU A 915 -37.20 16.05 17.99
C LEU A 915 -36.53 17.06 18.91
N ILE A 916 -35.24 17.23 18.84
CA ILE A 916 -34.53 18.27 19.58
C ILE A 916 -34.31 19.42 18.59
N ILE A 917 -34.97 20.55 18.84
CA ILE A 917 -34.95 21.76 17.98
C ILE A 917 -34.00 22.78 18.59
N PHE A 918 -33.09 23.30 17.77
CA PHE A 918 -32.13 24.33 18.15
C PHE A 918 -32.62 25.73 17.70
N SER A 919 -32.47 26.69 18.61
CA SER A 919 -32.82 28.08 18.29
C SER A 919 -31.95 28.63 17.14
N PRO A 920 -32.53 29.47 16.27
CA PRO A 920 -31.84 30.01 15.10
C PRO A 920 -30.56 30.78 15.44
N ARG A 921 -29.54 30.62 14.55
CA ARG A 921 -28.27 31.36 14.62
C ARG A 921 -28.03 32.20 13.37
N ALA A 922 -27.01 33.04 13.39
CA ALA A 922 -26.70 33.92 12.28
C ALA A 922 -26.26 33.19 11.00
N THR A 923 -25.73 31.94 11.12
CA THR A 923 -25.26 31.14 9.98
C THR A 923 -25.53 29.67 10.24
N PRO A 924 -25.73 28.86 9.20
CA PRO A 924 -25.88 27.40 9.33
C PRO A 924 -24.68 26.74 10.07
N ALA A 925 -23.45 27.21 9.81
CA ALA A 925 -22.24 26.73 10.46
C ALA A 925 -22.28 26.91 12.00
N LYS A 926 -22.77 28.03 12.48
CA LYS A 926 -22.94 28.31 13.92
C LYS A 926 -24.00 27.42 14.55
N THR A 927 -25.09 27.15 13.83
CA THR A 927 -26.14 26.21 14.29
C THR A 927 -25.56 24.78 14.41
N MET A 928 -24.87 24.29 13.38
CA MET A 928 -24.18 22.98 13.39
C MET A 928 -23.15 22.86 14.52
N LEU A 929 -22.42 23.94 14.78
CA LEU A 929 -21.43 23.98 15.87
C LEU A 929 -22.11 23.90 17.25
N ASP A 930 -23.27 24.56 17.46
CA ASP A 930 -24.02 24.46 18.71
C ASP A 930 -24.61 23.07 18.90
N MET A 931 -25.12 22.45 17.85
CA MET A 931 -25.56 21.05 17.85
C MET A 931 -24.41 20.09 18.21
N THR A 932 -23.23 20.30 17.64
CA THR A 932 -22.02 19.52 17.92
C THR A 932 -21.57 19.69 19.38
N LYS A 933 -21.58 20.90 19.91
CA LYS A 933 -21.26 21.17 21.32
C LYS A 933 -22.25 20.53 22.28
N PHE A 934 -23.53 20.55 21.94
CA PHE A 934 -24.59 19.88 22.71
C PHE A 934 -24.34 18.37 22.79
N LEU A 935 -24.13 17.70 21.66
CA LEU A 935 -23.86 16.26 21.62
C LEU A 935 -22.53 15.92 22.30
N LYS A 936 -21.50 16.74 22.13
CA LYS A 936 -20.22 16.56 22.83
C LYS A 936 -20.39 16.63 24.34
N PHE A 937 -21.18 17.58 24.82
CA PHE A 937 -21.48 17.69 26.25
C PHE A 937 -22.25 16.44 26.75
N ALA A 938 -23.25 15.98 25.99
CA ALA A 938 -23.94 14.74 26.33
C ALA A 938 -23.01 13.53 26.41
N LEU A 939 -21.96 13.46 25.57
CA LEU A 939 -20.94 12.42 25.58
C LEU A 939 -19.95 12.53 26.77
N SER A 940 -19.84 13.66 27.43
CA SER A 940 -18.93 13.84 28.57
C SER A 940 -19.47 13.25 29.89
N PHE A 941 -20.71 12.78 29.93
CA PHE A 941 -21.28 12.04 31.04
C PHE A 941 -21.08 10.51 30.83
N ASN A 942 -19.89 10.02 31.07
CA ASN A 942 -19.60 8.59 31.18
C ASN A 942 -19.53 8.16 32.64
#